data_b095db6e231a0fba23796fbbd5755d9a
#
_entry.id   b095db6e231a0fba23796fbbd5755d9a
#
_cell.length_a   1.000
_cell.length_b   1.000
_cell.length_c   1.000
_cell.angle_alpha   90.00
_cell.angle_beta   90.00
_cell.angle_gamma   90.00
#
_symmetry.space_group_name_H-M   'P 1'
#
loop_
_entity.id
_entity.type
_entity.pdbx_description
1 polymer ?
#
loop_
_entity_poly.entity_id
_entity_poly.type
_entity_poly.pdbx_seq_one_letter_code
_entity_poly.pdbx_strand_id
1 'polypeptide(L)'
;MRLAAGIVIFGTALVLAACGGGGGGGGASSPPVASTPPLTGQAAIEQSLGTLLQRPVFQCGTGTDTITGDAAPASVTVFESGPVRPIALSADGQRLYVTNAPAGCLEIYAVEGDDLRLASSVSVGLEPVAVAERNSTEVWVVNHLSDSVSVVRLDGTPRVLRSLQVGDEPRDIVFAGADRSRAFVSAAFRGQNHPDFRSASLTTPGSGRADLWVFDAAALDSSLNGRPLAIVNLKADVARALAVAPDGRTVYAAPFMSGNRSTVLHRDASSGAKPGLGTSIDGVAAPATGLIVRHDGAGWRDESGRDWSAQVRFTLPDHDLFAIDATAAAPAVTGRVAGLGTTLFNLAVHPGDGRVFASNTEARNEVRFEGSGRRGTTVRGRIAENRISVVTPGSGAVVPVHLNPHVDFAVPQGQSSPADVRARSLSQPTALVFGPGGDTLWVAALGSAKVAALAVSTLTPAAFVPDASRHVTVPDGPAGLAINASGSRLFVYSHIAHAVSIVDTAARAVLRTRALFSPEAAAVRSGRRLLYDAAATSGNGTVACSSCHVFGDMDHLAWDLGDPDFGMLANQNAYVSNSPRTTARFHPLKGPMATQTLRGMRGNGPLHWRGDRQGRNRATVRGVTETLEEAAFKEFNRAFVALNGRTAPLAAADMQAFTDFAMQLTMPPNPVRALDNSLTTDEATGRDLYLGTPTTLLGSCDNCHRLRPEQGQFGTSGLMSFEGGRITENFKVPQLRNVYTKAGMFGFSLDAGGTTGEQIRGFGFSNDGAIDTLDNFFKDPVFFFPAPADENRRKVVAFVLAMDSDLAPVVGQQVTWRPDSPSAVDARLQLLRERAAVVSPRPECDLMVRGSIDGTTYTGLLQSDGNWLMRGGATRTDAALRALATAAQPLTFTCLPPRSGRRAALDLT
;
A
#
# COMPACT_ATOMS: atom_id res chain seq x y z
N MET A 1 -25.47 34.94 -42.36
CA MET A 1 -26.67 35.51 -41.77
C MET A 1 -26.53 35.29 -40.26
N ARG A 2 -26.07 36.25 -39.55
CA ARG A 2 -26.62 37.30 -38.68
C ARG A 2 -27.94 36.88 -38.02
N LEU A 3 -28.03 36.75 -36.69
CA LEU A 3 -28.36 37.71 -35.62
C LEU A 3 -28.43 36.87 -34.30
N ALA A 4 -27.88 37.18 -33.24
CA ALA A 4 -27.84 38.31 -32.30
C ALA A 4 -28.67 37.99 -31.02
N ALA A 5 -27.89 37.95 -29.92
CA ALA A 5 -28.07 38.55 -28.62
C ALA A 5 -29.40 38.60 -27.86
N GLY A 6 -29.32 38.28 -26.60
CA GLY A 6 -30.31 38.60 -25.59
C GLY A 6 -29.86 38.33 -24.18
N ILE A 7 -29.21 39.31 -23.57
CA ILE A 7 -28.92 39.39 -22.12
C ILE A 7 -30.17 39.89 -21.43
N VAL A 8 -30.56 39.24 -20.31
CA VAL A 8 -31.46 39.89 -19.30
C VAL A 8 -30.88 39.60 -17.90
N ILE A 9 -30.56 40.67 -17.23
CA ILE A 9 -30.21 40.83 -15.82
C ILE A 9 -31.48 41.27 -15.07
N PHE A 10 -31.78 40.65 -13.94
CA PHE A 10 -32.52 41.19 -12.80
C PHE A 10 -32.10 40.36 -11.58
N GLY A 11 -31.58 40.86 -10.51
CA GLY A 11 -31.83 42.11 -9.74
C GLY A 11 -32.55 41.76 -8.46
N THR A 12 -31.72 41.58 -7.39
CA THR A 12 -31.97 41.88 -5.96
C THR A 12 -33.37 42.00 -5.38
N ALA A 13 -33.64 41.34 -4.22
CA ALA A 13 -34.20 42.01 -3.06
C ALA A 13 -33.95 41.27 -1.75
N LEU A 14 -33.29 41.95 -0.87
CA LEU A 14 -33.08 41.73 0.54
C LEU A 14 -34.33 42.16 1.32
N VAL A 15 -34.84 41.37 2.27
CA VAL A 15 -35.76 41.86 3.30
C VAL A 15 -35.30 41.40 4.68
N LEU A 16 -34.79 42.33 5.44
CA LEU A 16 -34.68 42.31 6.90
C LEU A 16 -36.07 42.62 7.48
N ALA A 17 -36.45 41.93 8.54
CA ALA A 17 -37.39 42.46 9.52
C ALA A 17 -36.97 41.98 10.93
N ALA A 18 -36.62 42.95 11.75
CA ALA A 18 -36.43 42.83 13.18
C ALA A 18 -37.67 43.43 13.88
N CYS A 19 -37.76 43.15 15.20
CA CYS A 19 -38.57 43.77 16.26
C CYS A 19 -39.62 42.81 16.83
N GLY A 20 -39.76 42.59 18.10
CA GLY A 20 -39.31 43.28 19.29
C GLY A 20 -40.41 43.12 20.33
N GLY A 21 -40.00 42.80 21.56
CA GLY A 21 -40.53 43.33 22.80
C GLY A 21 -41.72 42.67 23.49
N GLY A 22 -41.53 42.34 24.72
CA GLY A 22 -42.57 42.45 25.74
C GLY A 22 -42.57 41.38 26.84
N GLY A 23 -42.22 41.76 28.03
CA GLY A 23 -41.94 41.00 29.24
C GLY A 23 -43.14 40.33 29.89
N GLY A 24 -42.82 39.55 30.91
CA GLY A 24 -43.72 38.98 31.89
C GLY A 24 -43.04 37.93 32.73
N GLY A 25 -42.75 38.18 33.99
CA GLY A 25 -42.07 37.30 34.93
C GLY A 25 -42.86 36.06 35.29
N GLY A 26 -42.15 35.03 35.61
CA GLY A 26 -42.64 33.79 36.13
C GLY A 26 -41.52 32.86 36.42
N GLY A 27 -41.18 32.68 37.71
CA GLY A 27 -40.15 31.70 38.13
C GLY A 27 -40.54 30.29 37.70
N ALA A 28 -39.69 29.71 36.92
CA ALA A 28 -39.72 28.29 36.66
C ALA A 28 -38.33 27.72 36.93
N SER A 29 -38.31 26.79 37.88
CA SER A 29 -37.20 25.91 38.19
C SER A 29 -36.57 25.34 36.93
N SER A 30 -35.26 25.47 36.79
CA SER A 30 -34.44 24.85 35.76
C SER A 30 -34.71 23.35 35.78
N PRO A 31 -35.03 22.73 34.60
CA PRO A 31 -35.06 21.29 34.52
C PRO A 31 -33.67 20.74 34.79
N PRO A 32 -33.56 19.55 35.39
CA PRO A 32 -32.29 18.90 35.62
C PRO A 32 -31.58 18.75 34.30
N VAL A 33 -30.31 19.17 34.22
CA VAL A 33 -29.42 18.90 33.12
C VAL A 33 -29.42 17.40 32.94
N ALA A 34 -29.99 16.94 31.85
CA ALA A 34 -29.91 15.55 31.47
C ALA A 34 -28.44 15.22 31.34
N SER A 35 -27.92 14.41 32.25
CA SER A 35 -26.59 13.85 32.14
C SER A 35 -26.55 13.03 30.86
N THR A 36 -25.86 13.52 29.85
CA THR A 36 -25.51 12.72 28.65
C THR A 36 -24.89 11.43 29.15
N PRO A 37 -25.35 10.28 28.70
CA PRO A 37 -24.69 9.01 29.06
C PRO A 37 -23.24 9.06 28.62
N PRO A 38 -22.31 8.49 29.39
CA PRO A 38 -20.90 8.48 28.99
C PRO A 38 -20.78 7.85 27.64
N LEU A 39 -20.15 8.56 26.70
CA LEU A 39 -19.85 8.07 25.34
C LEU A 39 -19.05 6.78 25.47
N THR A 40 -19.54 5.70 24.86
CA THR A 40 -18.87 4.41 24.88
C THR A 40 -17.76 4.40 23.83
N GLY A 41 -16.53 4.10 24.24
CA GLY A 41 -15.38 3.73 23.42
C GLY A 41 -15.10 4.64 22.22
N GLN A 42 -15.55 4.25 21.05
CA GLN A 42 -15.26 4.90 19.77
C GLN A 42 -15.74 6.36 19.72
N ALA A 43 -16.96 6.63 20.16
CA ALA A 43 -17.53 7.99 20.14
C ALA A 43 -16.80 8.95 21.10
N ALA A 44 -16.31 8.46 22.24
CA ALA A 44 -15.49 9.26 23.16
C ALA A 44 -14.12 9.56 22.55
N ILE A 45 -13.53 8.61 21.82
CA ILE A 45 -12.27 8.77 21.10
C ILE A 45 -12.45 9.78 19.96
N GLU A 46 -13.50 9.67 19.17
CA GLU A 46 -13.80 10.59 18.05
C GLU A 46 -14.05 12.02 18.54
N GLN A 47 -14.77 12.18 19.66
CA GLN A 47 -14.97 13.49 20.27
C GLN A 47 -13.66 14.05 20.85
N SER A 48 -12.83 13.23 21.47
CA SER A 48 -11.49 13.62 21.95
C SER A 48 -10.56 14.00 20.78
N LEU A 49 -10.56 13.23 19.69
CA LEU A 49 -9.81 13.54 18.48
C LEU A 49 -10.32 14.83 17.84
N GLY A 50 -11.64 15.01 17.74
CA GLY A 50 -12.25 16.24 17.20
C GLY A 50 -11.84 17.48 18.00
N THR A 51 -11.77 17.38 19.32
CA THR A 51 -11.33 18.48 20.20
C THR A 51 -9.82 18.73 20.10
N LEU A 52 -9.01 17.68 19.90
CA LEU A 52 -7.56 17.79 19.71
C LEU A 52 -7.21 18.37 18.35
N LEU A 53 -7.97 18.01 17.30
CA LEU A 53 -7.79 18.54 15.95
C LEU A 53 -8.12 20.04 15.84
N GLN A 54 -8.84 20.61 16.80
CA GLN A 54 -9.11 22.06 16.86
C GLN A 54 -7.94 22.87 17.47
N ARG A 55 -6.92 22.22 18.01
CA ARG A 55 -5.70 22.91 18.44
C ARG A 55 -4.64 22.77 17.37
N PRO A 56 -4.14 23.88 16.78
CA PRO A 56 -3.07 23.82 15.79
C PRO A 56 -1.77 23.43 16.49
N VAL A 57 -1.49 22.13 16.57
CA VAL A 57 -0.16 21.64 16.93
C VAL A 57 0.45 21.06 15.66
N PHE A 58 0.85 21.98 14.81
CA PHE A 58 1.62 21.63 13.68
C PHE A 58 3.09 21.79 13.90
N GLN A 59 3.89 20.89 13.38
CA GLN A 59 5.29 21.09 13.51
C GLN A 59 6.26 20.28 12.66
N CYS A 60 5.95 19.99 11.39
CA CYS A 60 7.03 19.95 10.43
C CYS A 60 7.46 21.36 10.02
N GLY A 61 7.29 22.29 10.91
CA GLY A 61 7.59 23.70 10.84
C GLY A 61 6.73 24.45 11.85
N THR A 62 7.14 25.63 12.28
CA THR A 62 6.40 26.48 13.20
C THR A 62 5.36 27.31 12.44
N GLY A 63 4.10 26.89 12.40
CA GLY A 63 3.02 27.66 11.80
C GLY A 63 1.69 27.34 12.47
N THR A 64 0.93 28.37 12.74
CA THR A 64 -0.42 28.33 13.33
C THR A 64 -1.45 28.53 12.24
N ASP A 65 -1.71 27.55 11.38
CA ASP A 65 -2.79 27.70 10.40
C ASP A 65 -3.80 26.57 10.53
N THR A 66 -5.03 26.97 10.78
CA THR A 66 -6.23 26.15 10.72
C THR A 66 -6.62 25.94 9.25
N ILE A 67 -6.67 24.70 8.82
CA ILE A 67 -7.31 24.36 7.55
C ILE A 67 -8.82 24.55 7.72
N THR A 68 -9.29 25.71 7.35
CA THR A 68 -10.73 26.01 7.26
C THR A 68 -11.15 25.87 5.81
N GLY A 69 -11.86 24.81 5.46
CA GLY A 69 -12.53 24.67 4.16
C GLY A 69 -12.57 23.24 3.63
N ASP A 70 -13.71 22.89 3.05
CA ASP A 70 -13.99 21.59 2.42
C ASP A 70 -13.30 21.36 1.05
N ALA A 71 -12.53 22.32 0.57
CA ALA A 71 -11.75 22.17 -0.63
C ALA A 71 -10.43 21.49 -0.29
N ALA A 72 -10.34 20.20 -0.59
CA ALA A 72 -9.08 19.50 -0.60
C ALA A 72 -8.10 20.28 -1.51
N PRO A 73 -6.95 20.72 -1.00
CA PRO A 73 -5.97 21.33 -1.87
C PRO A 73 -5.54 20.28 -2.90
N ALA A 74 -5.50 20.63 -4.16
CA ALA A 74 -4.97 19.81 -5.26
C ALA A 74 -3.47 19.45 -5.07
N SER A 75 -2.93 19.64 -3.88
CA SER A 75 -1.54 19.61 -3.47
C SER A 75 -1.18 18.42 -2.57
N VAL A 76 -2.12 17.52 -2.26
CA VAL A 76 -1.85 16.30 -1.49
C VAL A 76 -1.99 15.09 -2.40
N THR A 77 -0.92 14.30 -2.50
CA THR A 77 -0.91 13.04 -3.24
C THR A 77 -1.08 11.90 -2.25
N VAL A 78 -2.03 11.01 -2.50
CA VAL A 78 -2.35 9.88 -1.62
C VAL A 78 -1.73 8.61 -2.20
N PHE A 79 -0.68 8.11 -1.56
CA PHE A 79 0.01 6.88 -2.00
C PHE A 79 -0.45 5.64 -1.26
N GLU A 80 -0.98 5.80 -0.04
CA GLU A 80 -1.40 4.71 0.83
C GLU A 80 -0.26 3.73 1.18
N SER A 81 0.88 4.29 1.57
CA SER A 81 2.02 3.48 2.01
C SER A 81 1.77 2.83 3.37
N GLY A 82 1.87 1.50 3.40
CA GLY A 82 1.59 0.73 4.61
C GLY A 82 2.69 0.87 5.67
N PRO A 83 2.39 1.39 6.89
CA PRO A 83 3.37 1.51 7.97
C PRO A 83 3.92 0.13 8.38
N VAL A 84 5.20 0.06 8.71
CA VAL A 84 5.87 -1.18 9.12
C VAL A 84 6.33 -1.10 10.57
N ARG A 85 7.15 -0.11 10.88
CA ARG A 85 7.64 0.21 12.24
C ARG A 85 7.50 1.71 12.48
N PRO A 86 6.26 2.26 12.45
CA PRO A 86 6.06 3.70 12.44
C PRO A 86 6.37 4.37 13.78
N ILE A 87 6.63 3.59 14.83
CA ILE A 87 6.82 4.06 16.20
C ILE A 87 7.97 3.29 16.86
N ALA A 88 8.84 4.02 17.59
CA ALA A 88 9.89 3.44 18.40
C ALA A 88 10.07 4.24 19.69
N LEU A 89 10.27 3.54 20.80
CA LEU A 89 10.62 4.15 22.09
C LEU A 89 12.14 4.17 22.24
N SER A 90 12.68 5.28 22.74
CA SER A 90 14.12 5.35 23.05
C SER A 90 14.50 4.34 24.12
N ALA A 91 15.76 3.92 24.15
CA ALA A 91 16.25 2.92 25.08
C ALA A 91 16.09 3.35 26.56
N ASP A 92 16.14 4.67 26.85
CA ASP A 92 15.89 5.24 28.16
C ASP A 92 14.41 5.45 28.47
N GLY A 93 13.51 5.19 27.51
CA GLY A 93 12.07 5.36 27.63
C GLY A 93 11.58 6.82 27.68
N GLN A 94 12.47 7.81 27.50
CA GLN A 94 12.15 9.22 27.64
C GLN A 94 11.64 9.88 26.36
N ARG A 95 11.85 9.23 25.21
CA ARG A 95 11.44 9.75 23.90
C ARG A 95 10.66 8.72 23.12
N LEU A 96 9.62 9.18 22.43
CA LEU A 96 8.88 8.38 21.48
C LEU A 96 9.08 8.99 20.10
N TYR A 97 9.58 8.19 19.17
CA TYR A 97 9.78 8.53 17.77
C TYR A 97 8.59 8.04 16.96
N VAL A 98 7.99 8.91 16.16
CA VAL A 98 6.79 8.61 15.36
C VAL A 98 6.98 9.08 13.93
N THR A 99 6.82 8.21 12.96
CA THR A 99 6.80 8.61 11.55
C THR A 99 5.42 9.18 11.20
N ASN A 100 5.44 10.35 10.57
CA ASN A 100 4.25 11.01 10.05
C ASN A 100 4.29 10.97 8.52
N ALA A 101 3.74 9.90 7.92
CA ALA A 101 3.83 9.66 6.49
C ALA A 101 3.21 10.77 5.64
N PRO A 102 1.96 11.23 5.87
CA PRO A 102 1.36 12.28 5.06
C PRO A 102 2.09 13.63 5.12
N ALA A 103 2.83 13.89 6.22
CA ALA A 103 3.59 15.13 6.38
C ALA A 103 5.07 15.01 5.97
N GLY A 104 5.58 13.79 5.73
CA GLY A 104 6.98 13.54 5.41
C GLY A 104 7.94 13.87 6.56
N CYS A 105 7.58 13.46 7.79
CA CYS A 105 8.27 13.87 9.01
C CYS A 105 8.53 12.74 9.99
N LEU A 106 9.57 12.92 10.80
CA LEU A 106 9.76 12.27 12.09
C LEU A 106 9.30 13.22 13.20
N GLU A 107 8.32 12.83 13.99
CA GLU A 107 7.92 13.54 15.20
C GLU A 107 8.59 12.90 16.41
N ILE A 108 9.14 13.73 17.30
CA ILE A 108 9.86 13.33 18.52
C ILE A 108 9.08 13.85 19.71
N TYR A 109 8.51 12.93 20.48
CA TYR A 109 7.77 13.26 21.68
C TYR A 109 8.63 12.99 22.93
N ALA A 110 8.55 13.89 23.91
CA ALA A 110 8.95 13.60 25.27
C ALA A 110 7.84 12.78 25.95
N VAL A 111 8.21 11.69 26.61
CA VAL A 111 7.31 10.85 27.41
C VAL A 111 7.26 11.42 28.82
N GLU A 112 6.12 11.98 29.21
CA GLU A 112 5.92 12.67 30.47
C GLU A 112 4.84 11.95 31.29
N GLY A 113 5.23 10.84 31.93
CA GLY A 113 4.29 9.97 32.63
C GLY A 113 3.28 9.32 31.69
N ASP A 114 2.00 9.68 31.83
CA ASP A 114 0.91 9.17 31.00
C ASP A 114 0.52 10.15 29.88
N ASP A 115 1.44 11.03 29.47
CA ASP A 115 1.24 11.99 28.39
C ASP A 115 2.44 12.05 27.42
N LEU A 116 2.20 12.62 26.26
CA LEU A 116 3.20 12.86 25.21
C LEU A 116 3.24 14.36 24.89
N ARG A 117 4.40 14.98 25.03
CA ARG A 117 4.62 16.36 24.58
C ARG A 117 5.51 16.36 23.35
N LEU A 118 5.02 16.92 22.25
CA LEU A 118 5.84 17.08 21.05
C LEU A 118 7.04 17.98 21.36
N ALA A 119 8.22 17.40 21.31
CA ALA A 119 9.49 18.08 21.61
C ALA A 119 10.13 18.64 20.34
N SER A 120 10.03 17.96 19.23
CA SER A 120 10.60 18.37 17.95
C SER A 120 9.96 17.61 16.79
N SER A 121 10.09 18.18 15.59
CA SER A 121 9.75 17.52 14.34
C SER A 121 10.88 17.73 13.32
N VAL A 122 11.22 16.68 12.59
CA VAL A 122 12.27 16.70 11.58
C VAL A 122 11.71 16.25 10.25
N SER A 123 11.80 17.09 9.24
CA SER A 123 11.43 16.69 7.89
C SER A 123 12.40 15.63 7.36
N VAL A 124 11.87 14.54 6.85
CA VAL A 124 12.60 13.43 6.26
C VAL A 124 12.18 13.26 4.78
N GLY A 125 12.31 12.08 4.20
CA GLY A 125 11.78 11.82 2.86
C GLY A 125 10.26 11.60 2.84
N LEU A 126 9.72 11.30 1.66
CA LEU A 126 8.30 11.06 1.47
C LEU A 126 7.88 9.68 2.02
N GLU A 127 6.67 9.66 2.59
CA GLU A 127 6.06 8.44 3.14
C GLU A 127 7.01 7.68 4.10
N PRO A 128 7.45 8.28 5.21
CA PRO A 128 8.25 7.58 6.21
C PRO A 128 7.40 6.49 6.88
N VAL A 129 7.85 5.21 6.80
CA VAL A 129 7.10 4.03 7.24
C VAL A 129 7.74 3.27 8.40
N ALA A 130 9.01 3.54 8.68
CA ALA A 130 9.71 2.90 9.79
C ALA A 130 10.75 3.81 10.41
N VAL A 131 10.95 3.65 11.73
CA VAL A 131 11.99 4.35 12.50
C VAL A 131 12.65 3.40 13.49
N ALA A 132 13.97 3.52 13.63
CA ALA A 132 14.72 2.79 14.63
C ALA A 132 15.79 3.67 15.29
N GLU A 133 15.88 3.63 16.61
CA GLU A 133 16.95 4.26 17.36
C GLU A 133 18.23 3.42 17.22
N ARG A 134 19.32 4.05 16.78
CA ARG A 134 20.65 3.46 16.82
C ARG A 134 21.26 3.58 18.19
N ASN A 135 21.24 4.79 18.72
CA ASN A 135 21.72 5.16 20.06
C ASN A 135 21.02 6.46 20.52
N SER A 136 21.34 6.94 21.72
CA SER A 136 20.73 8.13 22.32
C SER A 136 20.84 9.43 21.51
N THR A 137 21.73 9.49 20.52
CA THR A 137 21.99 10.67 19.67
C THR A 137 21.65 10.48 18.20
N GLU A 138 21.17 9.29 17.80
CA GLU A 138 20.94 9.00 16.39
C GLU A 138 19.77 8.05 16.17
N VAL A 139 18.85 8.43 15.29
CA VAL A 139 17.77 7.57 14.80
C VAL A 139 17.76 7.54 13.27
N TRP A 140 17.36 6.42 12.69
CA TRP A 140 17.24 6.25 11.25
C TRP A 140 15.78 6.08 10.87
N VAL A 141 15.37 6.77 9.78
CA VAL A 141 13.99 6.78 9.27
C VAL A 141 13.97 6.28 7.84
N VAL A 142 13.15 5.28 7.58
CA VAL A 142 12.94 4.70 6.24
C VAL A 142 11.85 5.48 5.52
N ASN A 143 12.20 6.04 4.36
CA ASN A 143 11.32 6.87 3.53
C ASN A 143 10.92 6.06 2.29
N HIS A 144 9.71 5.51 2.32
CA HIS A 144 9.20 4.53 1.37
C HIS A 144 9.21 5.04 -0.08
N LEU A 145 8.69 6.25 -0.32
CA LEU A 145 8.64 6.83 -1.67
C LEU A 145 9.82 7.72 -2.02
N SER A 146 10.80 7.83 -1.13
CA SER A 146 12.06 8.51 -1.44
C SER A 146 13.21 7.55 -1.71
N ASP A 147 12.96 6.25 -1.71
CA ASP A 147 13.96 5.20 -1.90
C ASP A 147 15.22 5.45 -1.06
N SER A 148 15.00 5.84 0.20
CA SER A 148 16.08 6.36 1.03
C SER A 148 15.87 6.11 2.51
N VAL A 149 16.97 6.26 3.24
CA VAL A 149 16.97 6.29 4.70
C VAL A 149 17.54 7.63 5.17
N SER A 150 16.80 8.34 6.00
CA SER A 150 17.28 9.55 6.66
C SER A 150 17.99 9.21 7.96
N VAL A 151 19.27 9.56 8.08
CA VAL A 151 20.03 9.50 9.33
C VAL A 151 19.80 10.82 10.08
N VAL A 152 19.09 10.74 11.19
CA VAL A 152 18.71 11.90 11.99
C VAL A 152 19.58 11.99 13.24
N ARG A 153 20.24 13.10 13.42
CA ARG A 153 21.02 13.42 14.62
C ARG A 153 20.13 14.12 15.64
N LEU A 154 20.24 13.72 16.91
CA LEU A 154 19.40 14.20 18.01
C LEU A 154 20.14 15.14 18.97
N ASP A 155 21.46 15.23 18.90
CA ASP A 155 22.25 16.16 19.71
C ASP A 155 22.01 17.61 19.24
N GLY A 156 21.69 18.49 20.18
CA GLY A 156 21.26 19.87 19.87
C GLY A 156 19.87 19.88 19.19
N THR A 157 19.71 20.72 18.18
CA THR A 157 18.47 20.73 17.37
C THR A 157 18.42 19.51 16.46
N PRO A 158 17.40 18.65 16.57
CA PRO A 158 17.27 17.47 15.71
C PRO A 158 17.25 17.82 14.23
N ARG A 159 18.03 17.08 13.43
CA ARG A 159 18.22 17.36 11.99
C ARG A 159 18.62 16.13 11.20
N VAL A 160 18.30 16.10 9.92
CA VAL A 160 18.84 15.11 8.98
C VAL A 160 20.32 15.43 8.76
N LEU A 161 21.18 14.50 9.11
CA LEU A 161 22.61 14.60 8.84
C LEU A 161 22.96 14.04 7.48
N ARG A 162 22.17 13.07 6.99
CA ARG A 162 22.41 12.37 5.76
C ARG A 162 21.16 11.66 5.24
N SER A 163 21.02 11.55 3.92
CA SER A 163 20.10 10.67 3.21
C SER A 163 20.90 9.57 2.51
N LEU A 164 20.62 8.30 2.81
CA LEU A 164 21.19 7.14 2.15
C LEU A 164 20.22 6.65 1.11
N GLN A 165 20.64 6.51 -0.13
CA GLN A 165 19.82 5.96 -1.19
C GLN A 165 19.89 4.44 -1.18
N VAL A 166 18.74 3.79 -1.27
CA VAL A 166 18.58 2.33 -1.22
C VAL A 166 17.72 1.85 -2.39
N GLY A 167 17.32 0.58 -2.39
CA GLY A 167 16.39 0.05 -3.36
C GLY A 167 15.00 0.71 -3.29
N ASP A 168 14.19 0.45 -4.28
CA ASP A 168 12.84 0.99 -4.44
C ASP A 168 11.90 0.51 -3.33
N GLU A 169 11.07 1.40 -2.85
CA GLU A 169 10.10 1.16 -1.78
C GLU A 169 10.71 0.49 -0.52
N PRO A 170 11.71 1.08 0.16
CA PRO A 170 12.23 0.55 1.41
C PRO A 170 11.14 0.56 2.49
N ARG A 171 11.15 -0.46 3.39
CA ARG A 171 10.01 -0.72 4.28
C ARG A 171 10.34 -0.79 5.76
N ASP A 172 11.37 -1.52 6.19
CA ASP A 172 11.71 -1.69 7.61
C ASP A 172 13.18 -1.47 7.87
N ILE A 173 13.52 -1.23 9.13
CA ILE A 173 14.90 -1.07 9.59
C ILE A 173 15.07 -1.66 10.98
N VAL A 174 16.18 -2.41 11.17
CA VAL A 174 16.63 -2.86 12.48
C VAL A 174 18.16 -2.71 12.61
N PHE A 175 18.63 -2.60 13.86
CA PHE A 175 20.06 -2.61 14.19
C PHE A 175 20.42 -3.92 14.85
N ALA A 176 21.46 -4.58 14.36
CA ALA A 176 21.98 -5.86 14.84
C ALA A 176 23.51 -5.91 14.83
N GLY A 177 24.11 -7.07 15.13
CA GLY A 177 25.54 -7.23 15.27
C GLY A 177 26.05 -6.74 16.63
N ALA A 178 27.38 -6.79 16.82
CA ALA A 178 28.02 -6.29 18.04
C ALA A 178 27.67 -4.80 18.22
N ASP A 179 27.20 -4.44 19.42
CA ASP A 179 26.84 -3.07 19.80
C ASP A 179 25.85 -2.39 18.84
N ARG A 180 25.02 -3.18 18.17
CA ARG A 180 24.06 -2.67 17.17
C ARG A 180 24.76 -1.86 16.07
N SER A 181 25.94 -2.28 15.68
CA SER A 181 26.78 -1.56 14.72
C SER A 181 26.28 -1.64 13.28
N ARG A 182 25.38 -2.58 12.98
CA ARG A 182 24.89 -2.82 11.62
C ARG A 182 23.42 -2.47 11.49
N ALA A 183 23.11 -1.67 10.47
CA ALA A 183 21.74 -1.38 10.07
C ALA A 183 21.33 -2.31 8.93
N PHE A 184 20.16 -2.94 9.05
CA PHE A 184 19.52 -3.75 8.03
C PHE A 184 18.26 -3.04 7.58
N VAL A 185 18.12 -2.80 6.26
CA VAL A 185 17.01 -2.11 5.64
C VAL A 185 16.41 -2.98 4.56
N SER A 186 15.12 -3.31 4.66
CA SER A 186 14.41 -4.05 3.61
C SER A 186 13.95 -3.11 2.49
N ALA A 187 14.14 -3.51 1.23
CA ALA A 187 13.63 -2.84 0.05
C ALA A 187 12.72 -3.79 -0.75
N ALA A 188 11.55 -3.30 -1.17
CA ALA A 188 10.56 -4.13 -1.85
C ALA A 188 11.05 -4.58 -3.22
N PHE A 189 11.65 -3.66 -3.96
CA PHE A 189 12.15 -3.90 -5.29
C PHE A 189 13.54 -3.32 -5.47
N ARG A 190 14.18 -3.70 -6.57
CA ARG A 190 15.33 -2.99 -7.10
C ARG A 190 14.84 -1.78 -7.87
N GLY A 191 15.64 -0.79 -8.01
CA GLY A 191 15.29 0.40 -8.78
C GLY A 191 16.56 1.14 -9.18
N GLN A 192 16.42 2.35 -9.68
CA GLN A 192 17.50 3.16 -10.24
C GLN A 192 18.68 3.37 -9.26
N ASN A 193 18.44 3.28 -7.96
CA ASN A 193 19.49 3.43 -6.94
C ASN A 193 20.29 2.15 -6.66
N HIS A 194 19.81 0.99 -7.13
CA HIS A 194 20.54 -0.26 -6.97
C HIS A 194 21.73 -0.31 -7.95
N PRO A 195 22.97 -0.57 -7.48
CA PRO A 195 24.17 -0.44 -8.33
C PRO A 195 24.16 -1.40 -9.53
N ASP A 196 23.56 -2.59 -9.38
CA ASP A 196 23.51 -3.61 -10.41
C ASP A 196 22.13 -3.70 -11.11
N PHE A 197 21.27 -2.70 -10.95
CA PHE A 197 19.94 -2.75 -11.53
C PHE A 197 20.02 -2.73 -13.07
N ARG A 198 19.32 -3.66 -13.68
CA ARG A 198 19.05 -3.71 -15.11
C ARG A 198 17.60 -4.20 -15.29
N SER A 199 16.82 -3.57 -16.16
CA SER A 199 15.42 -3.96 -16.40
C SER A 199 15.28 -5.43 -16.80
N ALA A 200 16.25 -5.97 -17.53
CA ALA A 200 16.32 -7.40 -17.88
C ALA A 200 16.38 -8.32 -16.64
N SER A 201 16.93 -7.86 -15.51
CA SER A 201 16.98 -8.69 -14.29
C SER A 201 15.60 -8.96 -13.69
N LEU A 202 14.60 -8.15 -14.01
CA LEU A 202 13.23 -8.36 -13.57
C LEU A 202 12.61 -9.64 -14.15
N THR A 203 13.09 -10.09 -15.29
CA THR A 203 12.58 -11.26 -16.00
C THR A 203 13.59 -12.42 -16.03
N THR A 204 14.67 -12.35 -15.25
CA THR A 204 15.67 -13.41 -15.14
C THR A 204 15.19 -14.51 -14.19
N PRO A 205 14.99 -15.75 -14.68
CA PRO A 205 14.59 -16.86 -13.84
C PRO A 205 15.56 -17.12 -12.67
N GLY A 206 15.03 -17.49 -11.51
CA GLY A 206 15.83 -17.79 -10.32
C GLY A 206 16.33 -16.58 -9.54
N SER A 207 16.17 -15.37 -10.05
CA SER A 207 16.51 -14.15 -9.32
C SER A 207 15.39 -13.75 -8.36
N GLY A 208 15.75 -13.44 -7.10
CA GLY A 208 14.84 -12.81 -6.14
C GLY A 208 14.53 -11.38 -6.55
N ARG A 209 13.43 -10.84 -6.05
CA ARG A 209 12.97 -9.47 -6.34
C ARG A 209 13.06 -8.54 -5.15
N ALA A 210 13.32 -9.07 -3.98
CA ALA A 210 13.43 -8.36 -2.72
C ALA A 210 14.90 -8.28 -2.30
N ASP A 211 15.32 -7.17 -1.70
CA ASP A 211 16.69 -7.00 -1.23
C ASP A 211 16.72 -6.52 0.22
N LEU A 212 17.80 -6.90 0.91
CA LEU A 212 18.13 -6.44 2.23
C LEU A 212 19.47 -5.69 2.18
N TRP A 213 19.42 -4.37 2.39
CA TRP A 213 20.60 -3.50 2.40
C TRP A 213 21.21 -3.47 3.78
N VAL A 214 22.51 -3.78 3.87
CA VAL A 214 23.23 -3.87 5.15
C VAL A 214 24.33 -2.83 5.20
N PHE A 215 24.34 -2.01 6.25
CA PHE A 215 25.32 -0.95 6.45
C PHE A 215 26.12 -1.16 7.71
N ASP A 216 27.39 -0.76 7.68
CA ASP A 216 28.12 -0.41 8.91
C ASP A 216 27.66 0.99 9.33
N ALA A 217 26.82 1.07 10.36
CA ALA A 217 26.25 2.34 10.79
C ALA A 217 27.28 3.31 11.40
N ALA A 218 28.47 2.83 11.79
CA ALA A 218 29.56 3.66 12.32
C ALA A 218 30.50 4.17 11.22
N ALA A 219 30.54 3.49 10.05
CA ALA A 219 31.53 3.73 9.01
C ALA A 219 30.89 3.96 7.62
N LEU A 220 29.83 4.77 7.57
CA LEU A 220 29.23 5.17 6.30
C LEU A 220 30.21 6.07 5.51
N ASP A 221 30.51 5.72 4.26
CA ASP A 221 31.29 6.58 3.39
C ASP A 221 30.45 7.75 2.83
N SER A 222 31.08 8.68 2.10
CA SER A 222 30.41 9.88 1.60
C SER A 222 29.58 9.67 0.32
N SER A 223 29.51 8.45 -0.24
CA SER A 223 28.72 8.14 -1.44
C SER A 223 27.22 8.29 -1.19
N LEU A 224 26.41 8.42 -2.25
CA LEU A 224 24.96 8.58 -2.16
C LEU A 224 24.28 7.45 -1.37
N ASN A 225 24.76 6.22 -1.53
CA ASN A 225 24.23 5.06 -0.85
C ASN A 225 25.00 4.66 0.42
N GLY A 226 25.99 5.45 0.87
CA GLY A 226 26.74 5.17 2.09
C GLY A 226 27.59 3.90 2.04
N ARG A 227 27.76 3.29 0.88
CA ARG A 227 28.51 2.05 0.61
C ARG A 227 28.08 0.88 1.52
N PRO A 228 26.96 0.21 1.20
CA PRO A 228 26.49 -0.91 1.99
C PRO A 228 27.57 -2.02 2.06
N LEU A 229 27.65 -2.70 3.19
CA LEU A 229 28.50 -3.90 3.38
C LEU A 229 28.06 -5.04 2.46
N ALA A 230 26.75 -5.17 2.29
CA ALA A 230 26.13 -6.15 1.40
C ALA A 230 24.74 -5.68 0.97
N ILE A 231 24.31 -6.13 -0.21
CA ILE A 231 22.91 -6.12 -0.63
C ILE A 231 22.53 -7.59 -0.77
N VAL A 232 21.78 -8.10 0.20
CA VAL A 232 21.42 -9.52 0.27
C VAL A 232 20.13 -9.73 -0.52
N ASN A 233 20.22 -10.43 -1.65
CA ASN A 233 19.04 -10.77 -2.43
C ASN A 233 18.23 -11.89 -1.77
N LEU A 234 16.96 -11.63 -1.52
CA LEU A 234 16.00 -12.62 -1.04
C LEU A 234 15.23 -13.20 -2.23
N LYS A 235 15.21 -14.53 -2.33
CA LYS A 235 14.39 -15.21 -3.36
C LYS A 235 12.93 -15.19 -2.92
N ALA A 236 12.35 -14.00 -2.95
CA ALA A 236 11.00 -13.68 -2.54
C ALA A 236 10.52 -12.41 -3.28
N ASP A 237 9.30 -12.03 -3.02
CA ASP A 237 8.66 -10.85 -3.58
C ASP A 237 8.33 -9.84 -2.47
N VAL A 238 8.73 -8.58 -2.66
CA VAL A 238 8.40 -7.46 -1.77
C VAL A 238 8.90 -7.70 -0.33
N ALA A 239 10.19 -7.51 -0.03
CA ALA A 239 10.69 -7.56 1.35
C ALA A 239 9.98 -6.53 2.23
N ARG A 240 9.63 -6.92 3.49
CA ARG A 240 8.94 -6.03 4.41
C ARG A 240 9.53 -6.08 5.82
N ALA A 241 9.12 -7.03 6.63
CA ALA A 241 9.35 -7.01 8.06
C ALA A 241 10.71 -7.56 8.46
N LEU A 242 11.34 -6.94 9.44
CA LEU A 242 12.60 -7.35 10.03
C LEU A 242 12.45 -7.57 11.54
N ALA A 243 13.17 -8.55 12.07
CA ALA A 243 13.30 -8.74 13.51
C ALA A 243 14.71 -9.24 13.86
N VAL A 244 15.19 -8.93 15.05
CA VAL A 244 16.52 -9.31 15.53
C VAL A 244 16.37 -10.37 16.61
N ALA A 245 17.16 -11.44 16.53
CA ALA A 245 17.26 -12.42 17.60
C ALA A 245 17.79 -11.78 18.89
N PRO A 246 17.43 -12.29 20.09
CA PRO A 246 17.83 -11.68 21.36
C PRO A 246 19.36 -11.55 21.54
N ASP A 247 20.13 -12.40 20.91
CA ASP A 247 21.60 -12.37 20.94
C ASP A 247 22.22 -11.36 19.96
N GLY A 248 21.40 -10.68 19.13
CA GLY A 248 21.84 -9.71 18.13
C GLY A 248 22.56 -10.31 16.92
N ARG A 249 22.67 -11.64 16.82
CA ARG A 249 23.50 -12.31 15.79
C ARG A 249 22.72 -12.68 14.53
N THR A 250 21.42 -12.86 14.65
CA THR A 250 20.55 -13.22 13.52
C THR A 250 19.51 -12.14 13.28
N VAL A 251 19.39 -11.72 12.02
CA VAL A 251 18.27 -10.91 11.55
C VAL A 251 17.31 -11.81 10.78
N TYR A 252 16.05 -11.77 11.16
CA TYR A 252 14.96 -12.40 10.41
C TYR A 252 14.32 -11.39 9.48
N ALA A 253 14.06 -11.79 8.24
CA ALA A 253 13.40 -10.98 7.23
C ALA A 253 12.22 -11.76 6.64
N ALA A 254 11.07 -11.09 6.50
CA ALA A 254 9.88 -11.64 5.86
C ALA A 254 9.48 -10.83 4.63
N PRO A 255 9.15 -11.50 3.50
CA PRO A 255 8.49 -10.85 2.38
C PRO A 255 7.06 -10.45 2.77
N PHE A 256 6.52 -9.45 2.10
CA PHE A 256 5.13 -9.03 2.31
C PHE A 256 4.16 -9.93 1.55
N MET A 257 4.42 -10.14 0.26
CA MET A 257 3.62 -10.95 -0.65
C MET A 257 4.25 -12.33 -0.81
N SER A 258 4.11 -13.16 0.24
CA SER A 258 4.73 -14.48 0.24
C SER A 258 3.98 -15.48 -0.64
N GLY A 259 2.66 -15.33 -0.78
CA GLY A 259 1.82 -16.27 -1.49
C GLY A 259 1.36 -17.43 -0.59
N ASN A 260 0.72 -18.43 -1.19
CA ASN A 260 0.17 -19.59 -0.46
C ASN A 260 0.32 -20.88 -1.27
N ARG A 261 1.33 -20.97 -2.10
CA ARG A 261 1.56 -22.09 -3.02
C ARG A 261 0.39 -22.35 -3.97
N SER A 262 -0.35 -21.29 -4.37
CA SER A 262 -1.35 -21.40 -5.41
C SER A 262 -0.86 -20.87 -6.74
N THR A 263 -1.42 -21.38 -7.83
CA THR A 263 -1.19 -20.91 -9.19
C THR A 263 -2.45 -21.12 -10.02
N VAL A 264 -2.44 -20.65 -11.26
CA VAL A 264 -3.54 -20.83 -12.19
C VAL A 264 -3.13 -21.78 -13.33
N LEU A 265 -3.97 -22.74 -13.59
CA LEU A 265 -3.90 -23.52 -14.84
C LEU A 265 -4.60 -22.73 -15.94
N HIS A 266 -3.93 -22.60 -17.07
CA HIS A 266 -4.55 -22.01 -18.24
C HIS A 266 -5.78 -22.83 -18.66
N ARG A 267 -6.77 -22.16 -19.24
CA ARG A 267 -8.05 -22.80 -19.66
C ARG A 267 -7.86 -24.03 -20.54
N ASP A 268 -6.85 -24.05 -21.40
CA ASP A 268 -6.61 -25.18 -22.31
C ASP A 268 -6.12 -26.43 -21.55
N ALA A 269 -5.39 -26.26 -20.44
CA ALA A 269 -4.97 -27.36 -19.57
C ALA A 269 -6.11 -27.84 -18.67
N SER A 270 -7.08 -27.01 -18.34
CA SER A 270 -8.19 -27.31 -17.44
C SER A 270 -9.51 -27.64 -18.16
N SER A 271 -9.56 -27.62 -19.51
CA SER A 271 -10.77 -27.83 -20.29
C SER A 271 -11.37 -29.22 -20.05
N GLY A 272 -12.69 -29.27 -19.81
CA GLY A 272 -13.47 -30.51 -19.67
C GLY A 272 -13.44 -31.16 -18.31
N ALA A 273 -12.77 -30.61 -17.30
CA ALA A 273 -12.56 -31.29 -16.02
C ALA A 273 -12.66 -30.39 -14.78
N LYS A 274 -13.16 -29.16 -14.93
CA LYS A 274 -13.26 -28.22 -13.80
C LYS A 274 -14.30 -28.71 -12.77
N PRO A 275 -14.02 -28.59 -11.47
CA PRO A 275 -15.02 -28.79 -10.45
C PRO A 275 -16.08 -27.69 -10.51
N GLY A 276 -17.31 -28.01 -10.03
CA GLY A 276 -18.35 -27.04 -9.82
C GLY A 276 -19.34 -26.86 -10.97
N LEU A 277 -20.04 -25.71 -10.94
CA LEU A 277 -21.21 -25.47 -11.77
C LEU A 277 -20.83 -25.16 -13.22
N GLY A 278 -21.40 -25.92 -14.14
CA GLY A 278 -21.20 -25.70 -15.58
C GLY A 278 -22.11 -24.64 -16.22
N THR A 279 -23.10 -24.09 -15.48
CA THR A 279 -24.08 -23.14 -16.01
C THR A 279 -24.42 -22.06 -14.98
N SER A 280 -24.82 -20.88 -15.48
CA SER A 280 -25.45 -19.83 -14.67
C SER A 280 -26.82 -20.25 -14.12
N ILE A 281 -27.44 -19.42 -13.27
CA ILE A 281 -28.83 -19.65 -12.84
C ILE A 281 -29.80 -19.59 -14.03
N ASP A 282 -29.47 -18.88 -15.09
CA ASP A 282 -30.26 -18.80 -16.34
C ASP A 282 -30.04 -19.99 -17.27
N GLY A 283 -29.27 -21.01 -16.84
CA GLY A 283 -28.98 -22.19 -17.66
C GLY A 283 -27.94 -21.97 -18.75
N VAL A 284 -27.29 -20.81 -18.81
CA VAL A 284 -26.25 -20.49 -19.81
C VAL A 284 -24.94 -21.16 -19.41
N ALA A 285 -24.29 -21.82 -20.37
CA ALA A 285 -23.01 -22.50 -20.13
C ALA A 285 -21.91 -21.51 -19.71
N ALA A 286 -21.11 -21.88 -18.70
CA ALA A 286 -19.98 -21.12 -18.22
C ALA A 286 -18.91 -20.93 -19.31
N PRO A 287 -18.24 -19.78 -19.36
CA PRO A 287 -17.15 -19.57 -20.31
C PRO A 287 -15.96 -20.46 -19.98
N ALA A 288 -15.16 -20.72 -21.01
CA ALA A 288 -13.88 -21.41 -20.83
C ALA A 288 -12.90 -20.48 -20.11
N THR A 289 -12.51 -20.81 -18.88
CA THR A 289 -11.62 -20.01 -18.03
C THR A 289 -10.53 -20.86 -17.40
N GLY A 290 -9.49 -20.27 -16.82
CA GLY A 290 -8.48 -20.95 -16.01
C GLY A 290 -9.04 -21.60 -14.75
N LEU A 291 -8.19 -22.29 -14.02
CA LEU A 291 -8.52 -22.95 -12.75
C LEU A 291 -7.39 -22.70 -11.75
N ILE A 292 -7.73 -22.23 -10.55
CA ILE A 292 -6.76 -22.11 -9.47
C ILE A 292 -6.52 -23.47 -8.84
N VAL A 293 -5.25 -23.81 -8.65
CA VAL A 293 -4.78 -24.99 -7.92
C VAL A 293 -3.80 -24.58 -6.84
N ARG A 294 -3.77 -25.32 -5.74
CA ARG A 294 -2.88 -25.08 -4.61
C ARG A 294 -2.07 -26.33 -4.30
N HIS A 295 -0.81 -26.16 -3.91
CA HIS A 295 0.05 -27.26 -3.50
C HIS A 295 -0.18 -27.61 -2.03
N ASP A 296 -0.61 -28.83 -1.73
CA ASP A 296 -0.97 -29.31 -0.38
C ASP A 296 0.21 -29.94 0.40
N GLY A 297 1.40 -29.92 -0.18
CA GLY A 297 2.59 -30.60 0.32
C GLY A 297 2.90 -31.90 -0.44
N ALA A 298 1.91 -32.54 -1.04
CA ALA A 298 2.04 -33.76 -1.82
C ALA A 298 1.82 -33.55 -3.33
N GLY A 299 0.98 -32.57 -3.70
CA GLY A 299 0.66 -32.31 -5.10
C GLY A 299 -0.20 -31.04 -5.26
N TRP A 300 -0.51 -30.73 -6.51
CA TRP A 300 -1.35 -29.58 -6.86
C TRP A 300 -2.82 -29.99 -6.90
N ARG A 301 -3.66 -29.38 -6.06
CA ARG A 301 -5.06 -29.72 -5.89
C ARG A 301 -5.97 -28.55 -6.21
N ASP A 302 -7.13 -28.84 -6.81
CA ASP A 302 -8.24 -27.90 -6.86
C ASP A 302 -9.12 -28.00 -5.58
N GLU A 303 -10.16 -27.18 -5.49
CA GLU A 303 -11.07 -27.15 -4.32
C GLU A 303 -11.78 -28.49 -4.06
N SER A 304 -11.87 -29.38 -5.05
CA SER A 304 -12.47 -30.74 -4.91
C SER A 304 -11.44 -31.80 -4.50
N GLY A 305 -10.17 -31.44 -4.39
CA GLY A 305 -9.07 -32.34 -4.08
C GLY A 305 -8.52 -33.12 -5.29
N ARG A 306 -8.97 -32.79 -6.52
CA ARG A 306 -8.46 -33.44 -7.73
C ARG A 306 -7.01 -33.02 -7.98
N ASP A 307 -6.18 -34.02 -8.41
CA ASP A 307 -4.77 -33.86 -8.71
C ASP A 307 -4.53 -33.26 -10.10
N TRP A 308 -3.75 -32.17 -10.12
CA TRP A 308 -3.32 -31.45 -11.29
C TRP A 308 -1.79 -31.35 -11.39
N SER A 309 -1.06 -32.14 -10.61
CA SER A 309 0.41 -32.08 -10.54
C SER A 309 1.10 -32.31 -11.88
N ALA A 310 0.47 -33.06 -12.79
CA ALA A 310 1.03 -33.29 -14.14
C ALA A 310 1.02 -32.03 -15.02
N GLN A 311 0.18 -31.05 -14.71
CA GLN A 311 0.01 -29.79 -15.45
C GLN A 311 0.87 -28.65 -14.91
N VAL A 312 1.36 -28.73 -13.66
CA VAL A 312 2.25 -27.71 -13.07
C VAL A 312 3.67 -28.24 -13.02
N ARG A 313 4.57 -27.59 -13.73
CA ARG A 313 5.96 -28.06 -13.94
C ARG A 313 7.00 -27.31 -13.16
N PHE A 314 6.59 -26.38 -12.32
CA PHE A 314 7.45 -25.61 -11.42
C PHE A 314 7.06 -25.84 -9.96
N THR A 315 7.90 -25.39 -9.05
CA THR A 315 7.65 -25.43 -7.63
C THR A 315 7.51 -24.03 -7.06
N LEU A 316 6.70 -23.91 -5.99
CA LEU A 316 6.55 -22.69 -5.21
C LEU A 316 7.01 -23.02 -3.78
N PRO A 317 8.28 -22.78 -3.44
CA PRO A 317 8.78 -23.01 -2.08
C PRO A 317 8.13 -22.08 -1.04
N ASP A 318 7.59 -20.93 -1.48
CA ASP A 318 7.01 -19.89 -0.64
C ASP A 318 7.90 -19.59 0.56
N HIS A 319 9.06 -19.01 0.30
CA HIS A 319 10.01 -18.68 1.37
C HIS A 319 9.50 -17.47 2.16
N ASP A 320 8.93 -17.74 3.32
CA ASP A 320 8.21 -16.77 4.15
C ASP A 320 9.09 -16.09 5.19
N LEU A 321 10.16 -16.75 5.59
CA LEU A 321 11.10 -16.22 6.58
C LEU A 321 12.52 -16.57 6.18
N PHE A 322 13.38 -15.56 6.18
CA PHE A 322 14.82 -15.69 5.94
C PHE A 322 15.58 -15.39 7.22
N ALA A 323 16.57 -16.23 7.55
CA ALA A 323 17.54 -15.96 8.60
C ALA A 323 18.83 -15.45 7.95
N ILE A 324 19.38 -14.35 8.47
CA ILE A 324 20.59 -13.71 7.97
C ILE A 324 21.60 -13.59 9.11
N ASP A 325 22.85 -14.00 8.89
CA ASP A 325 23.94 -13.81 9.86
C ASP A 325 24.33 -12.32 9.90
N ALA A 326 23.99 -11.66 10.99
CA ALA A 326 24.32 -10.26 11.22
C ALA A 326 25.77 -10.01 11.60
N THR A 327 26.57 -11.06 11.88
CA THR A 327 27.97 -10.95 12.35
C THR A 327 28.96 -11.23 11.24
N ALA A 328 28.59 -11.90 10.18
CA ALA A 328 29.44 -12.22 9.05
C ALA A 328 30.04 -10.96 8.40
N ALA A 329 31.25 -11.00 7.91
CA ALA A 329 31.88 -9.87 7.19
C ALA A 329 31.05 -9.45 5.97
N ALA A 330 30.45 -10.42 5.28
CA ALA A 330 29.43 -10.22 4.25
C ALA A 330 28.15 -10.95 4.69
N PRO A 331 27.17 -10.25 5.24
CA PRO A 331 25.90 -10.85 5.64
C PRO A 331 25.22 -11.60 4.50
N ALA A 332 24.71 -12.80 4.79
CA ALA A 332 24.07 -13.66 3.80
C ALA A 332 22.92 -14.46 4.44
N VAL A 333 22.04 -15.00 3.61
CA VAL A 333 20.95 -15.89 4.03
C VAL A 333 21.55 -17.22 4.51
N THR A 334 21.25 -17.60 5.74
CA THR A 334 21.68 -18.85 6.38
C THR A 334 20.56 -19.88 6.53
N GLY A 335 19.32 -19.46 6.44
CA GLY A 335 18.15 -20.33 6.57
C GLY A 335 16.91 -19.74 5.94
N ARG A 336 15.95 -20.62 5.60
CA ARG A 336 14.65 -20.26 5.06
C ARG A 336 13.57 -21.12 5.69
N VAL A 337 12.37 -20.55 5.90
CA VAL A 337 11.20 -21.27 6.41
C VAL A 337 10.02 -20.92 5.54
N ALA A 338 9.13 -21.87 5.27
CA ALA A 338 7.92 -21.73 4.48
C ALA A 338 6.67 -22.08 5.32
N GLY A 339 5.48 -21.68 4.85
CA GLY A 339 4.21 -22.07 5.43
C GLY A 339 3.72 -21.17 6.56
N LEU A 340 4.21 -19.90 6.64
CA LEU A 340 3.74 -18.95 7.63
C LEU A 340 2.38 -18.37 7.25
N GLY A 341 2.23 -17.94 6.00
CA GLY A 341 1.00 -17.34 5.52
C GLY A 341 1.17 -16.64 4.18
N THR A 342 0.09 -16.12 3.62
CA THR A 342 0.05 -15.50 2.29
C THR A 342 0.62 -14.07 2.29
N THR A 343 0.20 -13.24 3.25
CA THR A 343 0.63 -11.86 3.41
C THR A 343 1.20 -11.67 4.81
N LEU A 344 2.49 -11.34 4.91
CA LEU A 344 3.22 -11.26 6.18
C LEU A 344 3.41 -9.78 6.58
N PHE A 345 2.77 -9.35 7.66
CA PHE A 345 2.79 -7.93 8.04
C PHE A 345 3.99 -7.54 8.89
N ASN A 346 4.28 -8.28 9.96
CA ASN A 346 5.37 -7.94 10.87
C ASN A 346 5.92 -9.18 11.60
N LEU A 347 7.08 -9.01 12.22
CA LEU A 347 7.80 -10.03 12.98
C LEU A 347 8.10 -9.53 14.39
N ALA A 348 8.06 -10.45 15.37
CA ALA A 348 8.63 -10.26 16.69
C ALA A 348 9.35 -11.53 17.15
N VAL A 349 10.50 -11.39 17.83
CA VAL A 349 11.22 -12.53 18.40
C VAL A 349 10.97 -12.59 19.90
N HIS A 350 10.63 -13.76 20.38
CA HIS A 350 10.37 -13.98 21.81
C HIS A 350 11.67 -13.79 22.62
N PRO A 351 11.65 -12.94 23.66
CA PRO A 351 12.87 -12.53 24.34
C PRO A 351 13.58 -13.66 25.12
N GLY A 352 12.83 -14.69 25.53
CA GLY A 352 13.37 -15.78 26.34
C GLY A 352 13.82 -17.00 25.54
N ASP A 353 13.05 -17.43 24.52
CA ASP A 353 13.32 -18.70 23.81
C ASP A 353 13.67 -18.53 22.32
N GLY A 354 13.66 -17.29 21.81
CA GLY A 354 14.08 -16.97 20.44
C GLY A 354 13.11 -17.41 19.33
N ARG A 355 11.91 -17.94 19.68
CA ARG A 355 10.88 -18.20 18.67
C ARG A 355 10.48 -16.95 17.93
N VAL A 356 10.19 -17.06 16.65
CA VAL A 356 9.77 -15.94 15.81
C VAL A 356 8.25 -15.99 15.63
N PHE A 357 7.59 -14.88 15.88
CA PHE A 357 6.16 -14.71 15.72
C PHE A 357 5.92 -13.77 14.54
N ALA A 358 5.08 -14.22 13.61
CA ALA A 358 4.71 -13.45 12.41
C ALA A 358 3.21 -13.16 12.42
N SER A 359 2.84 -11.89 12.31
CA SER A 359 1.46 -11.51 12.00
C SER A 359 1.20 -11.65 10.50
N ASN A 360 0.11 -12.33 10.16
CA ASN A 360 -0.15 -12.64 8.75
C ASN A 360 -1.63 -12.88 8.47
N THR A 361 -1.95 -12.95 7.18
CA THR A 361 -3.20 -13.51 6.69
C THR A 361 -2.92 -14.68 5.77
N GLU A 362 -3.84 -15.63 5.73
CA GLU A 362 -3.84 -16.76 4.81
C GLU A 362 -5.01 -16.62 3.85
N ALA A 363 -4.74 -16.38 2.58
CA ALA A 363 -5.75 -16.27 1.54
C ALA A 363 -6.36 -17.62 1.21
N ARG A 364 -7.65 -17.62 0.86
CA ARG A 364 -8.40 -18.80 0.48
C ARG A 364 -8.84 -18.74 -0.99
N ASN A 365 -7.93 -18.34 -1.84
CA ASN A 365 -8.19 -18.14 -3.26
C ASN A 365 -8.39 -19.45 -4.05
N GLU A 366 -8.09 -20.60 -3.46
CA GLU A 366 -8.44 -21.91 -4.00
C GLU A 366 -9.94 -22.19 -3.94
N VAL A 367 -10.66 -21.57 -3.00
CA VAL A 367 -12.13 -21.66 -2.89
C VAL A 367 -12.74 -20.72 -3.91
N ARG A 368 -13.59 -21.27 -4.76
CA ARG A 368 -14.25 -20.52 -5.82
C ARG A 368 -15.51 -19.82 -5.30
N PHE A 369 -15.91 -18.76 -5.96
CA PHE A 369 -17.18 -18.06 -5.89
C PHE A 369 -17.37 -17.12 -4.70
N GLU A 370 -18.11 -16.05 -4.98
CA GLU A 370 -18.79 -15.19 -4.03
C GLU A 370 -20.30 -15.50 -4.03
N GLY A 371 -21.09 -14.78 -3.23
CA GLY A 371 -22.54 -14.88 -3.25
C GLY A 371 -23.14 -15.68 -2.12
N SER A 372 -24.41 -16.08 -2.28
CA SER A 372 -25.21 -16.63 -1.18
C SER A 372 -24.83 -18.04 -0.75
N GLY A 373 -24.14 -18.79 -1.60
CA GLY A 373 -23.75 -20.18 -1.34
C GLY A 373 -24.89 -21.19 -1.53
N ARG A 374 -26.00 -20.83 -2.18
CA ARG A 374 -27.10 -21.74 -2.47
C ARG A 374 -26.72 -22.85 -3.46
N ARG A 375 -25.82 -22.51 -4.38
CA ARG A 375 -25.35 -23.37 -5.47
C ARG A 375 -23.91 -23.84 -5.34
N GLY A 376 -23.31 -23.76 -4.16
CA GLY A 376 -21.94 -24.22 -3.92
C GLY A 376 -21.22 -23.47 -2.82
N THR A 377 -20.02 -23.92 -2.53
CA THR A 377 -19.12 -23.27 -1.56
C THR A 377 -18.73 -21.86 -2.05
N THR A 378 -18.61 -20.92 -1.15
CA THR A 378 -18.17 -19.54 -1.46
C THR A 378 -17.15 -19.05 -0.42
N VAL A 379 -16.37 -18.02 -0.79
CA VAL A 379 -15.47 -17.33 0.14
C VAL A 379 -16.17 -16.23 0.94
N ARG A 380 -17.49 -16.10 0.84
CA ARG A 380 -18.26 -15.04 1.49
C ARG A 380 -17.97 -14.97 2.99
N GLY A 381 -17.46 -13.81 3.46
CA GLY A 381 -17.08 -13.57 4.85
C GLY A 381 -15.82 -14.35 5.31
N ARG A 382 -15.20 -15.14 4.44
CA ARG A 382 -13.99 -15.93 4.75
C ARG A 382 -12.99 -15.90 3.60
N ILE A 383 -12.65 -14.70 3.15
CA ILE A 383 -11.67 -14.49 2.06
C ILE A 383 -10.27 -14.88 2.54
N ALA A 384 -9.93 -14.49 3.76
CA ALA A 384 -8.64 -14.77 4.38
C ALA A 384 -8.81 -15.12 5.86
N GLU A 385 -7.89 -15.91 6.40
CA GLU A 385 -7.76 -16.16 7.84
C GLU A 385 -6.70 -15.25 8.43
N ASN A 386 -7.03 -14.57 9.52
CA ASN A 386 -6.10 -13.74 10.27
C ASN A 386 -5.32 -14.61 11.26
N ARG A 387 -3.99 -14.57 11.23
CA ARG A 387 -3.15 -15.52 11.94
C ARG A 387 -1.99 -14.87 12.68
N ILE A 388 -1.51 -15.54 13.72
CA ILE A 388 -0.15 -15.45 14.21
C ILE A 388 0.53 -16.78 13.94
N SER A 389 1.59 -16.77 13.15
CA SER A 389 2.39 -17.97 12.89
C SER A 389 3.63 -17.98 13.76
N VAL A 390 3.83 -19.06 14.52
CA VAL A 390 4.94 -19.23 15.45
C VAL A 390 5.98 -20.15 14.82
N VAL A 391 7.21 -19.67 14.69
CA VAL A 391 8.32 -20.40 14.10
C VAL A 391 9.33 -20.75 15.18
N THR A 392 9.79 -22.01 15.18
CA THR A 392 10.94 -22.45 15.98
C THR A 392 12.17 -22.47 15.08
N PRO A 393 13.09 -21.51 15.18
CA PRO A 393 14.15 -21.32 14.19
C PRO A 393 15.03 -22.56 13.96
N GLY A 394 15.46 -23.27 14.99
CA GLY A 394 16.37 -24.41 14.86
C GLY A 394 15.79 -25.59 14.08
N SER A 395 14.48 -25.86 14.22
CA SER A 395 13.79 -26.95 13.51
C SER A 395 13.08 -26.51 12.23
N GLY A 396 12.85 -25.20 12.07
CA GLY A 396 12.00 -24.67 11.00
C GLY A 396 10.50 -25.00 11.16
N ALA A 397 10.10 -25.52 12.34
CA ALA A 397 8.71 -25.87 12.59
C ALA A 397 7.82 -24.60 12.64
N VAL A 398 6.69 -24.63 11.97
CA VAL A 398 5.71 -23.54 11.90
C VAL A 398 4.39 -23.99 12.51
N VAL A 399 3.85 -23.17 13.39
CA VAL A 399 2.54 -23.38 14.02
C VAL A 399 1.69 -22.14 13.71
N PRO A 400 0.81 -22.19 12.68
CA PRO A 400 -0.13 -21.11 12.39
C PRO A 400 -1.31 -21.17 13.36
N VAL A 401 -1.60 -20.03 14.01
CA VAL A 401 -2.72 -19.90 14.97
C VAL A 401 -3.74 -18.92 14.38
N HIS A 402 -4.91 -19.45 14.03
CA HIS A 402 -6.04 -18.64 13.53
C HIS A 402 -6.62 -17.80 14.67
N LEU A 403 -6.72 -16.47 14.47
CA LEU A 403 -7.18 -15.55 15.52
C LEU A 403 -8.71 -15.53 15.69
N ASN A 404 -9.47 -16.11 14.77
CA ASN A 404 -10.94 -16.11 14.78
C ASN A 404 -11.57 -17.53 14.71
N PRO A 405 -11.12 -18.50 15.49
CA PRO A 405 -11.67 -19.86 15.44
C PRO A 405 -13.13 -19.94 15.96
N HIS A 406 -13.59 -18.92 16.67
CA HIS A 406 -14.94 -18.81 17.23
C HIS A 406 -16.00 -18.34 16.23
N VAL A 407 -15.61 -17.94 15.01
CA VAL A 407 -16.53 -17.45 13.99
C VAL A 407 -17.11 -18.62 13.21
N ASP A 408 -18.44 -18.73 13.22
CA ASP A 408 -19.14 -19.58 12.27
C ASP A 408 -19.22 -18.87 10.90
N PHE A 409 -18.51 -19.38 9.92
CA PHE A 409 -18.51 -18.85 8.56
C PHE A 409 -19.70 -19.36 7.70
N ALA A 410 -20.51 -20.26 8.22
CA ALA A 410 -21.69 -20.79 7.51
C ALA A 410 -22.94 -19.92 7.68
N VAL A 411 -22.81 -18.73 8.29
CA VAL A 411 -23.93 -17.79 8.49
C VAL A 411 -24.61 -17.46 7.16
N PRO A 412 -25.94 -17.67 7.02
CA PRO A 412 -26.66 -17.42 5.76
C PRO A 412 -26.60 -15.96 5.30
N GLN A 413 -26.80 -15.75 4.01
CA GLN A 413 -26.90 -14.39 3.47
C GLN A 413 -28.09 -13.64 4.10
N GLY A 414 -27.89 -12.35 4.41
CA GLY A 414 -28.85 -11.52 5.12
C GLY A 414 -28.76 -11.59 6.63
N GLN A 415 -27.83 -12.38 7.17
CA GLN A 415 -27.52 -12.45 8.59
C GLN A 415 -26.07 -12.06 8.84
N SER A 416 -25.78 -11.54 10.02
CA SER A 416 -24.42 -11.27 10.52
C SER A 416 -24.15 -12.18 11.72
N SER A 417 -22.88 -12.43 12.00
CA SER A 417 -22.49 -13.06 13.26
C SER A 417 -23.01 -12.27 14.46
N PRO A 418 -23.33 -12.94 15.58
CA PRO A 418 -23.72 -12.25 16.82
C PRO A 418 -22.73 -11.17 17.26
N ALA A 419 -23.21 -10.18 18.02
CA ALA A 419 -22.40 -9.03 18.43
C ALA A 419 -21.19 -9.44 19.30
N ASP A 420 -21.36 -10.41 20.19
CA ASP A 420 -20.28 -10.97 21.02
C ASP A 420 -19.23 -11.71 20.22
N VAL A 421 -19.62 -12.41 19.14
CA VAL A 421 -18.70 -13.04 18.19
C VAL A 421 -17.87 -11.95 17.49
N ARG A 422 -18.52 -10.91 16.94
CA ARG A 422 -17.83 -9.80 16.27
C ARG A 422 -16.94 -9.00 17.24
N ALA A 423 -17.35 -8.89 18.52
CA ALA A 423 -16.53 -8.22 19.54
C ALA A 423 -15.19 -8.93 19.77
N ARG A 424 -15.14 -10.27 19.61
CA ARG A 424 -13.91 -11.07 19.72
C ARG A 424 -13.10 -11.13 18.44
N SER A 425 -13.66 -10.76 17.29
CA SER A 425 -12.99 -10.83 16.00
C SER A 425 -11.80 -9.85 15.90
N LEU A 426 -10.72 -10.35 15.32
CA LEU A 426 -9.50 -9.60 15.01
C LEU A 426 -9.22 -9.69 13.51
N SER A 427 -9.07 -8.55 12.84
CA SER A 427 -8.82 -8.46 11.40
C SER A 427 -7.52 -7.74 11.13
N GLN A 428 -6.76 -8.27 10.17
CA GLN A 428 -5.46 -7.74 9.72
C GLN A 428 -4.51 -7.47 10.88
N PRO A 429 -3.98 -8.53 11.54
CA PRO A 429 -2.94 -8.38 12.55
C PRO A 429 -1.70 -7.79 11.89
N THR A 430 -1.21 -6.66 12.43
CA THR A 430 -0.05 -5.93 11.91
C THR A 430 1.10 -5.95 12.91
N ALA A 431 1.31 -4.87 13.67
CA ALA A 431 2.43 -4.78 14.60
C ALA A 431 2.32 -5.78 15.76
N LEU A 432 3.47 -6.29 16.18
CA LEU A 432 3.66 -7.20 17.29
C LEU A 432 4.70 -6.65 18.27
N VAL A 433 4.45 -6.78 19.57
CA VAL A 433 5.48 -6.53 20.60
C VAL A 433 5.25 -7.43 21.81
N PHE A 434 6.32 -8.01 22.33
CA PHE A 434 6.27 -8.76 23.58
C PHE A 434 6.29 -7.84 24.80
N GLY A 435 5.56 -8.19 25.83
CA GLY A 435 5.85 -7.70 27.18
C GLY A 435 7.24 -8.16 27.63
N PRO A 436 7.88 -7.46 28.56
CA PRO A 436 9.28 -7.74 28.92
C PRO A 436 9.56 -9.17 29.39
N GLY A 437 8.57 -9.82 29.99
CA GLY A 437 8.68 -11.24 30.41
C GLY A 437 8.49 -12.26 29.31
N GLY A 438 8.01 -11.85 28.12
CA GLY A 438 7.68 -12.77 27.04
C GLY A 438 6.34 -13.49 27.16
N ASP A 439 5.66 -13.45 28.31
CA ASP A 439 4.41 -14.19 28.54
C ASP A 439 3.22 -13.64 27.78
N THR A 440 3.27 -12.36 27.40
CA THR A 440 2.21 -11.66 26.68
C THR A 440 2.74 -11.09 25.36
N LEU A 441 2.06 -11.44 24.27
CA LEU A 441 2.23 -10.83 22.96
C LEU A 441 1.10 -9.81 22.72
N TRP A 442 1.46 -8.55 22.54
CA TRP A 442 0.53 -7.51 22.11
C TRP A 442 0.48 -7.48 20.57
N VAL A 443 -0.74 -7.47 20.05
CA VAL A 443 -1.01 -7.52 18.59
C VAL A 443 -1.91 -6.37 18.21
N ALA A 444 -1.50 -5.56 17.25
CA ALA A 444 -2.33 -4.54 16.63
C ALA A 444 -3.19 -5.17 15.53
N ALA A 445 -4.53 -5.06 15.63
CA ALA A 445 -5.48 -5.53 14.64
C ALA A 445 -6.04 -4.35 13.84
N LEU A 446 -5.39 -4.01 12.74
CA LEU A 446 -5.63 -2.81 11.93
C LEU A 446 -7.10 -2.71 11.49
N GLY A 447 -7.69 -3.82 11.02
CA GLY A 447 -9.07 -3.85 10.55
C GLY A 447 -10.13 -3.95 11.65
N SER A 448 -9.74 -3.89 12.94
CA SER A 448 -10.66 -4.04 14.08
C SER A 448 -10.63 -2.88 15.07
N ALA A 449 -9.79 -1.86 14.85
CA ALA A 449 -9.55 -0.77 15.80
C ALA A 449 -9.23 -1.27 17.23
N LYS A 450 -8.43 -2.35 17.34
CA LYS A 450 -8.12 -3.03 18.60
C LYS A 450 -6.64 -3.36 18.71
N VAL A 451 -6.17 -3.40 19.95
CA VAL A 451 -4.94 -4.08 20.33
C VAL A 451 -5.29 -5.24 21.26
N ALA A 452 -4.78 -6.43 20.98
CA ALA A 452 -5.06 -7.63 21.75
C ALA A 452 -3.84 -8.09 22.55
N ALA A 453 -4.03 -8.44 23.84
CA ALA A 453 -3.03 -9.04 24.70
C ALA A 453 -3.17 -10.58 24.65
N LEU A 454 -2.34 -11.26 23.88
CA LEU A 454 -2.38 -12.71 23.72
C LEU A 454 -1.42 -13.40 24.69
N ALA A 455 -1.90 -14.41 25.42
CA ALA A 455 -1.05 -15.23 26.26
C ALA A 455 -0.22 -16.18 25.39
N VAL A 456 1.10 -16.07 25.44
CA VAL A 456 2.02 -16.86 24.59
C VAL A 456 1.85 -18.37 24.84
N SER A 457 1.58 -18.78 26.08
CA SER A 457 1.39 -20.19 26.46
C SER A 457 0.16 -20.85 25.81
N THR A 458 -0.81 -20.05 25.38
CA THR A 458 -2.05 -20.54 24.73
C THR A 458 -2.06 -20.32 23.21
N LEU A 459 -0.98 -19.75 22.63
CA LEU A 459 -0.89 -19.52 21.18
C LEU A 459 -0.56 -20.81 20.42
N THR A 460 -1.49 -21.74 20.46
CA THR A 460 -1.51 -22.97 19.65
C THR A 460 -2.91 -23.20 19.08
N PRO A 461 -3.07 -23.90 17.95
CA PRO A 461 -4.38 -24.13 17.35
C PRO A 461 -5.38 -24.82 18.30
N ALA A 462 -4.89 -25.66 19.20
CA ALA A 462 -5.74 -26.43 20.14
C ALA A 462 -6.14 -25.61 21.39
N ALA A 463 -5.31 -24.65 21.82
CA ALA A 463 -5.51 -23.95 23.08
C ALA A 463 -5.96 -22.49 22.94
N PHE A 464 -5.85 -21.91 21.75
CA PHE A 464 -6.18 -20.51 21.55
C PHE A 464 -7.71 -20.29 21.54
N VAL A 465 -8.17 -19.47 22.49
CA VAL A 465 -9.56 -19.04 22.59
C VAL A 465 -9.59 -17.50 22.59
N PRO A 466 -10.26 -16.86 21.60
CA PRO A 466 -10.40 -15.40 21.56
C PRO A 466 -11.20 -14.87 22.77
N ASP A 467 -10.64 -13.88 23.45
CA ASP A 467 -11.18 -13.27 24.66
C ASP A 467 -11.25 -11.75 24.51
N ALA A 468 -12.45 -11.20 24.37
CA ALA A 468 -12.67 -9.77 24.23
C ALA A 468 -12.21 -8.95 25.46
N SER A 469 -12.15 -9.55 26.67
CA SER A 469 -11.64 -8.87 27.87
C SER A 469 -10.14 -8.57 27.81
N ARG A 470 -9.44 -9.21 26.87
CA ARG A 470 -8.01 -8.99 26.61
C ARG A 470 -7.76 -8.01 25.45
N HIS A 471 -8.82 -7.43 24.91
CA HIS A 471 -8.73 -6.42 23.84
C HIS A 471 -8.83 -5.01 24.42
N VAL A 472 -8.09 -4.08 23.81
CA VAL A 472 -8.19 -2.64 24.08
C VAL A 472 -8.67 -1.99 22.79
N THR A 473 -9.80 -1.29 22.86
CA THR A 473 -10.25 -0.45 21.74
C THR A 473 -9.37 0.79 21.68
N VAL A 474 -8.86 1.07 20.51
CA VAL A 474 -7.99 2.21 20.19
C VAL A 474 -8.51 2.93 18.95
N PRO A 475 -8.01 4.13 18.59
CA PRO A 475 -8.37 4.78 17.34
C PRO A 475 -8.15 3.90 16.11
N ASP A 476 -8.91 4.14 15.03
CA ASP A 476 -8.94 3.32 13.82
C ASP A 476 -7.56 3.05 13.24
N GLY A 477 -7.36 1.80 12.85
CA GLY A 477 -6.19 1.34 12.13
C GLY A 477 -4.89 1.24 12.94
N PRO A 478 -4.88 0.59 14.14
CA PRO A 478 -3.64 0.37 14.88
C PRO A 478 -2.65 -0.45 14.03
N ALA A 479 -1.44 0.07 13.86
CA ALA A 479 -0.44 -0.50 12.94
C ALA A 479 1.00 -0.42 13.47
N GLY A 480 1.24 0.22 14.62
CA GLY A 480 2.56 0.28 15.25
C GLY A 480 2.44 0.14 16.76
N LEU A 481 3.37 -0.57 17.37
CA LEU A 481 3.41 -0.84 18.83
C LEU A 481 4.82 -0.60 19.38
N ALA A 482 4.90 0.05 20.53
CA ALA A 482 6.11 0.10 21.34
C ALA A 482 5.71 -0.03 22.83
N ILE A 483 6.52 -0.74 23.62
CA ILE A 483 6.24 -0.96 25.04
C ILE A 483 7.40 -0.47 25.89
N ASN A 484 7.13 0.09 27.05
CA ASN A 484 8.19 0.52 27.95
C ASN A 484 8.87 -0.66 28.67
N ALA A 485 10.04 -0.43 29.25
CA ALA A 485 10.85 -1.46 29.88
C ALA A 485 10.16 -2.18 31.06
N SER A 486 9.26 -1.51 31.77
CA SER A 486 8.45 -2.13 32.83
C SER A 486 7.25 -2.91 32.32
N GLY A 487 6.91 -2.80 31.04
CA GLY A 487 5.71 -3.40 30.45
C GLY A 487 4.41 -2.72 30.84
N SER A 488 4.43 -1.61 31.58
CA SER A 488 3.24 -0.94 32.13
C SER A 488 2.54 -0.01 31.16
N ARG A 489 3.24 0.47 30.12
CA ARG A 489 2.71 1.39 29.09
C ARG A 489 3.01 0.87 27.72
N LEU A 490 1.95 0.73 26.93
CA LEU A 490 2.00 0.39 25.50
C LEU A 490 1.63 1.63 24.69
N PHE A 491 2.50 2.01 23.76
CA PHE A 491 2.26 3.09 22.81
C PHE A 491 1.75 2.48 21.52
N VAL A 492 0.64 3.01 21.00
CA VAL A 492 -0.05 2.49 19.83
C VAL A 492 -0.16 3.57 18.76
N TYR A 493 0.44 3.35 17.60
CA TYR A 493 0.24 4.19 16.43
C TYR A 493 -0.97 3.68 15.64
N SER A 494 -1.94 4.58 15.41
CA SER A 494 -3.16 4.31 14.63
C SER A 494 -3.09 5.03 13.29
N HIS A 495 -2.89 4.26 12.21
CA HIS A 495 -2.65 4.74 10.86
C HIS A 495 -3.85 5.50 10.26
N ILE A 496 -5.05 4.94 10.40
CA ILE A 496 -6.27 5.51 9.80
C ILE A 496 -6.70 6.76 10.56
N ALA A 497 -6.74 6.68 11.88
CA ALA A 497 -7.06 7.82 12.74
C ALA A 497 -5.93 8.86 12.80
N HIS A 498 -4.73 8.49 12.37
CA HIS A 498 -3.54 9.32 12.41
C HIS A 498 -3.26 9.87 13.81
N ALA A 499 -3.05 8.95 14.76
CA ALA A 499 -2.93 9.26 16.19
C ALA A 499 -2.00 8.29 16.91
N VAL A 500 -1.48 8.71 18.06
CA VAL A 500 -0.75 7.85 19.00
C VAL A 500 -1.51 7.79 20.32
N SER A 501 -1.72 6.59 20.85
CA SER A 501 -2.37 6.35 22.15
C SER A 501 -1.39 5.73 23.14
N ILE A 502 -1.53 6.10 24.41
CA ILE A 502 -0.89 5.45 25.56
C ILE A 502 -1.93 4.53 26.20
N VAL A 503 -1.59 3.26 26.33
CA VAL A 503 -2.43 2.23 26.92
C VAL A 503 -1.79 1.76 28.23
N ASP A 504 -2.57 1.73 29.31
CA ASP A 504 -2.23 1.00 30.52
C ASP A 504 -2.41 -0.51 30.27
N THR A 505 -1.33 -1.24 30.37
CA THR A 505 -1.33 -2.68 30.02
C THR A 505 -2.04 -3.54 31.05
N ALA A 506 -2.03 -3.15 32.32
CA ALA A 506 -2.69 -3.87 33.41
C ALA A 506 -4.20 -3.62 33.42
N ALA A 507 -4.59 -2.34 33.34
CA ALA A 507 -6.00 -1.94 33.25
C ALA A 507 -6.61 -2.24 31.89
N ARG A 508 -5.81 -2.42 30.85
CA ARG A 508 -6.22 -2.57 29.44
C ARG A 508 -7.12 -1.42 28.98
N ALA A 509 -6.67 -0.22 29.24
CA ALA A 509 -7.41 1.01 28.96
C ALA A 509 -6.51 2.06 28.30
N VAL A 510 -7.09 2.85 27.40
CA VAL A 510 -6.43 4.01 26.83
C VAL A 510 -6.39 5.12 27.88
N LEU A 511 -5.19 5.59 28.20
CA LEU A 511 -4.97 6.70 29.14
C LEU A 511 -5.02 8.05 28.41
N ARG A 512 -4.39 8.11 27.25
CA ARG A 512 -4.26 9.33 26.45
C ARG A 512 -4.18 9.01 24.97
N THR A 513 -4.73 9.91 24.15
CA THR A 513 -4.55 9.88 22.68
C THR A 513 -4.07 11.24 22.21
N ARG A 514 -3.07 11.26 21.34
CA ARG A 514 -2.55 12.44 20.63
C ARG A 514 -2.76 12.27 19.14
N ALA A 515 -3.50 13.21 18.53
CA ALA A 515 -3.61 13.29 17.09
C ALA A 515 -2.30 13.80 16.50
N LEU A 516 -1.91 13.26 15.34
CA LEU A 516 -0.83 13.74 14.53
C LEU A 516 -1.39 14.72 13.48
N PHE A 517 -0.56 15.62 13.00
CA PHE A 517 -0.95 16.50 11.91
C PHE A 517 -1.10 15.69 10.60
N SER A 518 -2.15 15.98 9.84
CA SER A 518 -2.33 15.43 8.48
C SER A 518 -2.76 16.53 7.52
N PRO A 519 -2.04 16.70 6.40
CA PRO A 519 -2.43 17.62 5.33
C PRO A 519 -3.58 17.06 4.47
N GLU A 520 -3.97 15.81 4.67
CA GLU A 520 -5.02 15.16 3.89
C GLU A 520 -6.42 15.71 4.24
N ALA A 521 -7.27 15.81 3.22
CA ALA A 521 -8.66 16.21 3.41
C ALA A 521 -9.43 15.23 4.30
N ALA A 522 -10.41 15.73 5.05
CA ALA A 522 -11.25 14.90 5.92
C ALA A 522 -11.97 13.78 5.14
N ALA A 523 -12.40 14.05 3.90
CA ALA A 523 -13.04 13.04 3.03
C ALA A 523 -12.11 11.87 2.71
N VAL A 524 -10.81 12.11 2.50
CA VAL A 524 -9.80 11.06 2.29
C VAL A 524 -9.70 10.16 3.52
N ARG A 525 -9.57 10.77 4.70
CA ARG A 525 -9.44 10.03 5.98
C ARG A 525 -10.67 9.20 6.31
N SER A 526 -11.88 9.77 6.13
CA SER A 526 -13.14 9.05 6.38
C SER A 526 -13.36 7.91 5.39
N GLY A 527 -13.00 8.09 4.13
CA GLY A 527 -13.11 7.08 3.09
C GLY A 527 -12.08 5.94 3.26
N ARG A 528 -10.83 6.27 3.68
CA ARG A 528 -9.78 5.29 3.97
C ARG A 528 -10.26 4.22 4.94
N ARG A 529 -10.98 4.60 5.98
CA ARG A 529 -11.54 3.66 6.96
C ARG A 529 -12.29 2.50 6.30
N LEU A 530 -13.09 2.77 5.26
CA LEU A 530 -13.94 1.78 4.61
C LEU A 530 -13.17 0.74 3.79
N LEU A 531 -11.91 1.00 3.47
CA LEU A 531 -11.02 -0.02 2.89
C LEU A 531 -10.65 -1.09 3.92
N TYR A 532 -10.45 -0.70 5.20
CA TYR A 532 -9.83 -1.56 6.23
C TYR A 532 -10.76 -2.06 7.32
N ASP A 533 -11.74 -1.27 7.76
CA ASP A 533 -12.58 -1.55 8.92
C ASP A 533 -13.49 -2.77 8.67
N ALA A 534 -13.03 -3.94 9.10
CA ALA A 534 -13.79 -5.18 8.97
C ALA A 534 -15.07 -5.20 9.82
N ALA A 535 -15.11 -4.47 10.94
CA ALA A 535 -16.30 -4.39 11.79
C ALA A 535 -17.43 -3.64 11.08
N ALA A 536 -17.11 -2.59 10.33
CA ALA A 536 -18.08 -1.82 9.54
C ALA A 536 -18.39 -2.48 8.19
N THR A 537 -17.44 -3.18 7.57
CA THR A 537 -17.51 -3.59 6.18
C THR A 537 -17.76 -5.08 5.97
N SER A 538 -17.78 -5.92 7.04
CA SER A 538 -18.12 -7.34 6.93
C SER A 538 -19.21 -7.78 7.91
N GLY A 539 -19.75 -8.97 7.67
CA GLY A 539 -20.79 -9.56 8.50
C GLY A 539 -20.28 -10.19 9.81
N ASN A 540 -18.99 -10.51 9.89
CA ASN A 540 -18.38 -11.23 11.03
C ASN A 540 -17.18 -10.47 11.65
N GLY A 541 -16.75 -9.34 11.09
CA GLY A 541 -15.66 -8.54 11.60
C GLY A 541 -14.25 -9.08 11.31
N THR A 542 -14.09 -10.00 10.33
CA THR A 542 -12.79 -10.63 10.07
C THR A 542 -12.16 -10.24 8.75
N VAL A 543 -12.91 -9.71 7.78
CA VAL A 543 -12.45 -9.39 6.44
C VAL A 543 -12.91 -8.00 5.99
N ALA A 544 -12.13 -7.37 5.11
CA ALA A 544 -12.42 -6.09 4.49
C ALA A 544 -11.90 -6.11 3.05
N CYS A 545 -12.12 -5.04 2.27
CA CYS A 545 -11.56 -4.93 0.92
C CYS A 545 -10.04 -5.02 0.92
N SER A 546 -9.39 -4.52 1.98
CA SER A 546 -7.95 -4.63 2.20
C SER A 546 -7.44 -6.05 2.48
N SER A 547 -8.31 -7.06 2.61
CA SER A 547 -7.89 -8.46 2.67
C SER A 547 -7.26 -8.95 1.35
N CYS A 548 -7.65 -8.35 0.21
CA CYS A 548 -7.06 -8.56 -1.11
C CYS A 548 -6.34 -7.30 -1.62
N HIS A 549 -6.94 -6.11 -1.40
CA HIS A 549 -6.37 -4.82 -1.79
C HIS A 549 -5.52 -4.22 -0.66
N VAL A 550 -4.45 -4.93 -0.31
CA VAL A 550 -3.60 -4.60 0.85
C VAL A 550 -2.92 -3.25 0.63
N PHE A 551 -3.18 -2.29 1.51
CA PHE A 551 -2.74 -0.88 1.38
C PHE A 551 -3.09 -0.25 0.02
N GLY A 552 -4.32 -0.51 -0.46
CA GLY A 552 -4.79 0.03 -1.74
C GLY A 552 -4.16 -0.60 -2.98
N ASP A 553 -3.34 -1.62 -2.83
CA ASP A 553 -2.66 -2.31 -3.91
C ASP A 553 -3.23 -3.73 -4.15
N MET A 554 -2.45 -4.67 -4.64
CA MET A 554 -2.82 -6.04 -4.96
C MET A 554 -2.11 -7.02 -4.02
N ASP A 555 -2.68 -8.22 -3.88
CA ASP A 555 -2.14 -9.33 -3.10
C ASP A 555 -1.26 -10.30 -3.92
N HIS A 556 -1.03 -10.01 -5.19
CA HIS A 556 -0.31 -10.84 -6.16
C HIS A 556 -0.91 -12.25 -6.37
N LEU A 557 -2.19 -12.41 -6.07
CA LEU A 557 -2.96 -13.62 -6.33
C LEU A 557 -4.02 -13.42 -7.40
N ALA A 558 -4.61 -14.51 -7.88
CA ALA A 558 -5.85 -14.49 -8.62
C ALA A 558 -6.97 -15.17 -7.81
N TRP A 559 -8.22 -14.75 -8.06
CA TRP A 559 -9.43 -15.21 -7.38
C TRP A 559 -10.52 -15.55 -8.39
N ASP A 560 -11.22 -16.66 -8.21
CA ASP A 560 -12.42 -16.97 -8.97
C ASP A 560 -13.69 -16.55 -8.20
N LEU A 561 -13.99 -15.26 -8.25
CA LEU A 561 -15.12 -14.64 -7.55
C LEU A 561 -16.35 -14.53 -8.46
N GLY A 562 -16.66 -15.59 -9.22
CA GLY A 562 -17.95 -15.73 -9.88
C GLY A 562 -19.08 -15.86 -8.85
N ASP A 563 -20.31 -15.46 -9.21
CA ASP A 563 -21.49 -15.63 -8.35
C ASP A 563 -22.46 -16.61 -9.01
N PRO A 564 -22.47 -17.89 -8.60
CA PRO A 564 -23.33 -18.92 -9.23
C PRO A 564 -24.83 -18.68 -9.01
N ASP A 565 -25.19 -17.86 -8.02
CA ASP A 565 -26.58 -17.52 -7.71
C ASP A 565 -27.08 -16.28 -8.45
N PHE A 566 -26.22 -15.70 -9.33
CA PHE A 566 -26.53 -14.52 -10.10
C PHE A 566 -26.78 -14.84 -11.58
N GLY A 567 -27.57 -13.97 -12.24
CA GLY A 567 -27.90 -14.11 -13.67
C GLY A 567 -26.95 -13.37 -14.59
N MET A 568 -27.18 -13.49 -15.87
CA MET A 568 -26.44 -12.78 -16.92
C MET A 568 -26.67 -11.25 -16.83
N LEU A 569 -25.59 -10.45 -16.86
CA LEU A 569 -25.63 -8.99 -16.85
C LEU A 569 -25.43 -8.43 -18.26
N ALA A 570 -26.24 -7.45 -18.67
CA ALA A 570 -26.08 -6.80 -19.97
C ALA A 570 -24.73 -6.03 -20.03
N ASN A 571 -24.01 -6.17 -21.14
CA ASN A 571 -22.81 -5.42 -21.44
C ASN A 571 -23.16 -4.23 -22.36
N GLN A 572 -23.00 -3.02 -21.84
CA GLN A 572 -23.28 -1.78 -22.55
C GLN A 572 -22.03 -0.93 -22.79
N ASN A 573 -20.84 -1.49 -22.55
CA ASN A 573 -19.59 -0.78 -22.72
C ASN A 573 -19.26 -0.54 -24.21
N ALA A 574 -18.50 0.52 -24.45
CA ALA A 574 -17.95 0.80 -25.76
C ALA A 574 -16.70 -0.06 -26.03
N TYR A 575 -16.50 -0.42 -27.29
CA TYR A 575 -15.40 -1.25 -27.75
C TYR A 575 -14.42 -0.45 -28.61
N VAL A 576 -13.17 -0.88 -28.66
CA VAL A 576 -12.14 -0.29 -29.54
C VAL A 576 -12.47 -0.47 -31.03
N SER A 577 -13.19 -1.53 -31.36
CA SER A 577 -13.75 -1.75 -32.71
C SER A 577 -15.03 -2.57 -32.63
N ASN A 578 -15.91 -2.38 -33.61
CA ASN A 578 -17.08 -3.22 -33.77
C ASN A 578 -16.67 -4.60 -34.30
N SER A 579 -17.06 -5.64 -33.58
CA SER A 579 -16.81 -7.03 -33.99
C SER A 579 -18.03 -7.90 -33.66
N PRO A 580 -18.39 -8.88 -34.50
CA PRO A 580 -19.39 -9.86 -34.15
C PRO A 580 -19.03 -10.74 -32.97
N ARG A 581 -17.78 -10.65 -32.49
CA ARG A 581 -17.28 -11.35 -31.28
C ARG A 581 -17.49 -10.58 -29.98
N THR A 582 -18.11 -9.39 -30.02
CA THR A 582 -18.44 -8.65 -28.81
C THR A 582 -19.52 -9.39 -28.02
N THR A 583 -19.29 -9.61 -26.72
CA THR A 583 -20.29 -10.23 -25.86
C THR A 583 -21.33 -9.22 -25.44
N ALA A 584 -22.60 -9.52 -25.73
CA ALA A 584 -23.71 -8.68 -25.32
C ALA A 584 -24.03 -8.77 -23.82
N ARG A 585 -23.50 -9.76 -23.13
CA ARG A 585 -23.80 -10.03 -21.72
C ARG A 585 -22.58 -10.58 -21.00
N PHE A 586 -22.40 -10.21 -19.73
CA PHE A 586 -21.41 -10.79 -18.83
C PHE A 586 -21.96 -12.03 -18.16
N HIS A 587 -21.17 -13.09 -18.14
CA HIS A 587 -21.50 -14.34 -17.44
C HIS A 587 -21.19 -14.20 -15.94
N PRO A 588 -22.04 -14.68 -15.01
CA PRO A 588 -21.76 -14.61 -13.58
C PRO A 588 -20.58 -15.50 -13.14
N LEU A 589 -20.32 -16.62 -13.84
CA LEU A 589 -19.17 -17.50 -13.61
C LEU A 589 -18.00 -17.04 -14.48
N LYS A 590 -17.14 -16.20 -13.95
CA LYS A 590 -16.13 -15.42 -14.69
C LYS A 590 -14.70 -15.98 -14.65
N GLY A 591 -14.48 -17.04 -13.86
CA GLY A 591 -13.16 -17.66 -13.69
C GLY A 591 -12.15 -16.81 -12.90
N PRO A 592 -10.92 -17.29 -12.79
CA PRO A 592 -9.85 -16.61 -12.07
C PRO A 592 -9.53 -15.24 -12.65
N MET A 593 -9.35 -14.24 -11.76
CA MET A 593 -8.90 -12.91 -12.11
C MET A 593 -7.89 -12.43 -11.07
N ALA A 594 -6.73 -11.96 -11.54
CA ALA A 594 -5.70 -11.38 -10.68
C ALA A 594 -6.23 -10.11 -10.00
N THR A 595 -5.93 -9.94 -8.72
CA THR A 595 -6.27 -8.71 -7.99
C THR A 595 -5.66 -7.52 -8.71
N GLN A 596 -6.45 -6.48 -8.95
CA GLN A 596 -5.98 -5.22 -9.54
C GLN A 596 -5.70 -4.22 -8.42
N THR A 597 -4.66 -3.41 -8.60
CA THR A 597 -4.41 -2.27 -7.71
C THR A 597 -5.57 -1.27 -7.76
N LEU A 598 -5.89 -0.64 -6.63
CA LEU A 598 -6.83 0.48 -6.57
C LEU A 598 -6.17 1.81 -6.95
N ARG A 599 -4.86 1.82 -7.14
CA ARG A 599 -4.13 3.04 -7.52
C ARG A 599 -4.36 3.38 -8.98
N GLY A 600 -4.52 4.67 -9.26
CA GLY A 600 -4.62 5.19 -10.62
C GLY A 600 -5.88 4.78 -11.37
N MET A 601 -7.04 4.63 -10.72
CA MET A 601 -8.29 4.24 -11.38
C MET A 601 -8.88 5.32 -12.29
N ARG A 602 -8.60 6.60 -12.06
CA ARG A 602 -9.11 7.70 -12.89
C ARG A 602 -8.63 7.57 -14.34
N GLY A 603 -9.52 7.87 -15.28
CA GLY A 603 -9.21 7.85 -16.71
C GLY A 603 -9.13 6.45 -17.33
N ASN A 604 -9.49 5.39 -16.61
CA ASN A 604 -9.36 3.99 -17.06
C ASN A 604 -10.68 3.37 -17.53
N GLY A 605 -11.77 4.14 -17.60
CA GLY A 605 -13.07 3.65 -18.04
C GLY A 605 -13.76 2.72 -17.04
N PRO A 606 -14.59 1.74 -17.51
CA PRO A 606 -15.28 0.83 -16.62
C PRO A 606 -14.29 0.03 -15.77
N LEU A 607 -14.69 -0.34 -14.54
CA LEU A 607 -13.80 -1.02 -13.61
C LEU A 607 -13.95 -2.54 -13.65
N HIS A 608 -13.00 -3.25 -13.02
CA HIS A 608 -12.81 -4.68 -13.09
C HIS A 608 -12.20 -5.13 -14.44
N TRP A 609 -11.57 -6.33 -14.49
CA TRP A 609 -10.97 -6.85 -15.73
C TRP A 609 -11.94 -6.89 -16.90
N ARG A 610 -13.19 -7.28 -16.66
CA ARG A 610 -14.21 -7.37 -17.69
C ARG A 610 -14.97 -6.07 -17.95
N GLY A 611 -14.70 -4.99 -17.21
CA GLY A 611 -15.49 -3.78 -17.29
C GLY A 611 -16.96 -3.98 -16.87
N ASP A 612 -17.26 -4.98 -16.05
CA ASP A 612 -18.61 -5.32 -15.61
C ASP A 612 -19.13 -4.40 -14.50
N ARG A 613 -18.29 -3.47 -14.03
CA ARG A 613 -18.67 -2.28 -13.29
C ARG A 613 -18.67 -1.13 -14.27
N GLN A 614 -19.83 -0.85 -14.84
CA GLN A 614 -19.96 -0.08 -16.09
C GLN A 614 -20.11 1.42 -15.87
N GLY A 615 -20.45 1.86 -14.66
CA GLY A 615 -20.61 3.29 -14.32
C GLY A 615 -21.71 4.01 -15.11
N ARG A 616 -22.77 3.30 -15.50
CA ARG A 616 -23.84 3.86 -16.35
C ARG A 616 -24.77 4.83 -15.62
N ASN A 617 -24.99 4.59 -14.34
CA ASN A 617 -25.89 5.41 -13.52
C ASN A 617 -25.10 6.49 -12.79
N ARG A 618 -24.66 7.50 -13.54
CA ARG A 618 -23.92 8.64 -12.97
C ARG A 618 -24.86 9.58 -12.27
N ALA A 619 -24.62 9.80 -10.99
CA ALA A 619 -25.35 10.77 -10.20
C ALA A 619 -24.74 12.18 -10.32
N THR A 620 -25.51 13.22 -9.99
CA THR A 620 -24.97 14.56 -9.77
C THR A 620 -24.79 14.74 -8.27
N VAL A 621 -23.54 14.84 -7.84
CA VAL A 621 -23.16 15.01 -6.43
C VAL A 621 -22.59 16.40 -6.25
N ARG A 622 -23.16 17.20 -5.35
CA ARG A 622 -22.74 18.58 -5.09
C ARG A 622 -22.69 19.46 -6.35
N GLY A 623 -23.64 19.24 -7.29
CA GLY A 623 -23.70 19.98 -8.56
C GLY A 623 -22.73 19.54 -9.65
N VAL A 624 -21.94 18.50 -9.41
CA VAL A 624 -21.00 17.91 -10.38
C VAL A 624 -21.48 16.52 -10.76
N THR A 625 -21.55 16.22 -12.07
CA THR A 625 -21.87 14.88 -12.56
C THR A 625 -20.64 13.98 -12.35
N GLU A 626 -20.86 12.84 -11.74
CA GLU A 626 -19.83 11.82 -11.50
C GLU A 626 -19.12 11.41 -12.80
N THR A 627 -17.84 11.12 -12.69
CA THR A 627 -17.11 10.42 -13.74
C THR A 627 -17.62 8.99 -13.89
N LEU A 628 -17.28 8.36 -15.01
CA LEU A 628 -17.65 6.95 -15.23
C LEU A 628 -17.01 6.05 -14.17
N GLU A 629 -15.76 6.31 -13.81
CA GLU A 629 -15.01 5.53 -12.82
C GLU A 629 -15.58 5.66 -11.41
N GLU A 630 -16.03 6.86 -11.01
CA GLU A 630 -16.70 7.08 -9.71
C GLU A 630 -18.00 6.29 -9.63
N ALA A 631 -18.82 6.36 -10.66
CA ALA A 631 -20.07 5.59 -10.72
C ALA A 631 -19.79 4.08 -10.78
N ALA A 632 -18.79 3.64 -11.55
CA ALA A 632 -18.37 2.24 -11.64
C ALA A 632 -17.85 1.70 -10.30
N PHE A 633 -17.10 2.51 -9.54
CA PHE A 633 -16.63 2.12 -8.22
C PHE A 633 -17.79 1.89 -7.24
N LYS A 634 -18.82 2.70 -7.29
CA LYS A 634 -20.03 2.54 -6.46
C LYS A 634 -20.77 1.23 -6.74
N GLU A 635 -20.66 0.65 -7.93
CA GLU A 635 -21.25 -0.65 -8.24
C GLU A 635 -20.59 -1.81 -7.45
N PHE A 636 -19.41 -1.60 -6.84
CA PHE A 636 -18.81 -2.54 -5.89
C PHE A 636 -19.54 -2.59 -4.55
N ASN A 637 -20.49 -1.71 -4.27
CA ASN A 637 -21.26 -1.73 -3.03
C ASN A 637 -21.97 -3.08 -2.78
N ARG A 638 -22.31 -3.83 -3.82
CA ARG A 638 -22.83 -5.20 -3.72
C ARG A 638 -21.83 -6.19 -3.11
N ALA A 639 -20.52 -5.99 -3.27
CA ALA A 639 -19.50 -6.89 -2.75
C ALA A 639 -19.45 -6.93 -1.22
N PHE A 640 -19.88 -5.86 -0.55
CA PHE A 640 -20.00 -5.87 0.91
C PHE A 640 -20.99 -6.93 1.41
N VAL A 641 -21.99 -7.27 0.60
CA VAL A 641 -22.95 -8.35 0.88
C VAL A 641 -22.48 -9.68 0.32
N ALA A 642 -22.13 -9.74 -0.97
CA ALA A 642 -21.81 -10.97 -1.67
C ALA A 642 -20.45 -11.55 -1.27
N LEU A 643 -19.48 -10.72 -0.95
CA LEU A 643 -18.10 -11.14 -0.63
C LEU A 643 -17.78 -10.97 0.86
N ASN A 644 -18.05 -9.80 1.45
CA ASN A 644 -17.74 -9.55 2.86
C ASN A 644 -18.81 -10.07 3.83
N GLY A 645 -19.97 -10.54 3.34
CA GLY A 645 -21.01 -11.18 4.15
C GLY A 645 -21.87 -10.21 4.97
N ARG A 646 -21.88 -8.88 4.69
CA ARG A 646 -22.81 -7.95 5.35
C ARG A 646 -24.27 -8.31 5.05
N THR A 647 -25.16 -7.83 5.91
CA THR A 647 -26.63 -7.97 5.73
C THR A 647 -27.17 -7.01 4.66
N ALA A 648 -26.53 -5.88 4.46
CA ALA A 648 -26.91 -4.84 3.50
C ALA A 648 -25.67 -4.12 2.91
N PRO A 649 -25.82 -3.48 1.74
CA PRO A 649 -24.78 -2.59 1.19
C PRO A 649 -24.43 -1.46 2.16
N LEU A 650 -23.31 -0.76 1.92
CA LEU A 650 -23.00 0.47 2.63
C LEU A 650 -24.05 1.56 2.33
N ALA A 651 -24.27 2.46 3.29
CA ALA A 651 -25.04 3.66 3.06
C ALA A 651 -24.43 4.50 1.93
N ALA A 652 -25.26 5.25 1.22
CA ALA A 652 -24.80 6.04 0.06
C ALA A 652 -23.69 7.06 0.43
N ALA A 653 -23.75 7.65 1.63
CA ALA A 653 -22.75 8.59 2.11
C ALA A 653 -21.40 7.91 2.37
N ASP A 654 -21.42 6.73 2.97
CA ASP A 654 -20.19 5.94 3.22
C ASP A 654 -19.58 5.50 1.87
N MET A 655 -20.43 5.00 0.95
CA MET A 655 -19.94 4.60 -0.36
C MET A 655 -19.37 5.79 -1.15
N GLN A 656 -19.94 7.00 -0.98
CA GLN A 656 -19.36 8.22 -1.55
C GLN A 656 -18.00 8.54 -0.94
N ALA A 657 -17.88 8.53 0.39
CA ALA A 657 -16.60 8.78 1.06
C ALA A 657 -15.54 7.76 0.62
N PHE A 658 -15.92 6.49 0.49
CA PHE A 658 -15.00 5.45 -0.01
C PHE A 658 -14.59 5.71 -1.46
N THR A 659 -15.51 6.15 -2.32
CA THR A 659 -15.22 6.54 -3.70
C THR A 659 -14.26 7.72 -3.75
N ASP A 660 -14.51 8.75 -2.94
CA ASP A 660 -13.67 9.96 -2.87
C ASP A 660 -12.22 9.63 -2.47
N PHE A 661 -12.03 8.71 -1.54
CA PHE A 661 -10.71 8.21 -1.16
C PHE A 661 -10.08 7.37 -2.29
N ALA A 662 -10.78 6.34 -2.76
CA ALA A 662 -10.23 5.37 -3.70
C ALA A 662 -9.80 6.01 -5.03
N MET A 663 -10.56 7.02 -5.50
CA MET A 663 -10.23 7.76 -6.71
C MET A 663 -9.02 8.69 -6.58
N GLN A 664 -8.48 8.90 -5.37
CA GLN A 664 -7.28 9.70 -5.14
C GLN A 664 -5.99 8.87 -5.01
N LEU A 665 -6.12 7.55 -4.92
CA LEU A 665 -4.97 6.66 -4.82
C LEU A 665 -4.08 6.78 -6.07
N THR A 666 -2.83 7.17 -5.86
CA THR A 666 -1.88 7.48 -6.93
C THR A 666 -0.83 6.37 -7.05
N MET A 667 -0.45 6.06 -8.28
CA MET A 667 0.67 5.17 -8.56
C MET A 667 1.99 5.80 -8.11
N PRO A 668 2.91 5.04 -7.50
CA PRO A 668 4.26 5.52 -7.25
C PRO A 668 5.00 5.74 -8.58
N PRO A 669 6.13 6.50 -8.58
CA PRO A 669 7.00 6.59 -9.73
C PRO A 669 7.46 5.22 -10.23
N ASN A 670 7.74 5.09 -11.52
CA ASN A 670 8.25 3.82 -12.07
C ASN A 670 9.76 3.70 -11.83
N PRO A 671 10.25 2.74 -11.00
CA PRO A 671 11.66 2.59 -10.68
C PRO A 671 12.50 1.98 -11.83
N VAL A 672 11.86 1.49 -12.89
CA VAL A 672 12.54 0.95 -14.07
C VAL A 672 13.03 2.07 -14.98
N ARG A 673 12.27 3.15 -15.05
CA ARG A 673 12.58 4.30 -15.89
C ARG A 673 13.70 5.16 -15.28
N ALA A 674 14.60 5.70 -16.11
CA ALA A 674 15.71 6.52 -15.63
C ALA A 674 15.23 7.77 -14.88
N LEU A 675 16.00 8.23 -13.85
CA LEU A 675 15.62 9.38 -13.02
C LEU A 675 15.50 10.69 -13.78
N ASP A 676 16.24 10.84 -14.87
CA ASP A 676 16.13 12.00 -15.78
C ASP A 676 14.93 11.88 -16.74
N ASN A 677 14.08 10.86 -16.53
CA ASN A 677 12.91 10.54 -17.33
C ASN A 677 13.24 10.14 -18.78
N SER A 678 14.50 9.88 -19.12
CA SER A 678 14.92 9.39 -20.43
C SER A 678 14.56 7.92 -20.62
N LEU A 679 14.61 7.47 -21.87
CA LEU A 679 14.52 6.08 -22.26
C LEU A 679 15.87 5.62 -22.82
N THR A 680 16.26 4.41 -22.52
CA THR A 680 17.37 3.75 -23.20
C THR A 680 17.08 3.60 -24.69
N THR A 681 18.09 3.32 -25.50
CA THR A 681 17.92 3.11 -26.96
C THR A 681 16.90 2.01 -27.25
N ASP A 682 16.92 0.92 -26.49
CA ASP A 682 15.98 -0.20 -26.67
C ASP A 682 14.56 0.19 -26.25
N GLU A 683 14.38 0.88 -25.14
CA GLU A 683 13.09 1.39 -24.69
C GLU A 683 12.52 2.43 -25.66
N ALA A 684 13.35 3.32 -26.20
CA ALA A 684 12.93 4.31 -27.19
C ALA A 684 12.49 3.63 -28.50
N THR A 685 13.24 2.64 -28.98
CA THR A 685 12.84 1.85 -30.15
C THR A 685 11.53 1.08 -29.86
N GLY A 686 11.42 0.50 -28.67
CA GLY A 686 10.22 -0.19 -28.21
C GLY A 686 8.99 0.74 -28.15
N ARG A 687 9.17 1.98 -27.71
CA ARG A 687 8.13 3.02 -27.73
C ARG A 687 7.68 3.34 -29.16
N ASP A 688 8.62 3.50 -30.09
CA ASP A 688 8.29 3.84 -31.46
C ASP A 688 7.54 2.67 -32.16
N LEU A 689 7.91 1.43 -31.85
CA LEU A 689 7.15 0.24 -32.27
C LEU A 689 5.74 0.20 -31.65
N TYR A 690 5.64 0.51 -30.36
CA TYR A 690 4.37 0.56 -29.63
C TYR A 690 3.41 1.60 -30.21
N LEU A 691 3.90 2.80 -30.52
CA LEU A 691 3.07 3.91 -30.99
C LEU A 691 2.69 3.82 -32.47
N GLY A 692 3.62 3.46 -33.34
CA GLY A 692 3.49 3.66 -34.78
C GLY A 692 3.46 2.40 -35.64
N THR A 693 3.96 1.29 -35.15
CA THR A 693 4.10 0.06 -35.98
C THR A 693 2.93 -0.88 -35.75
N PRO A 694 2.23 -1.33 -36.81
CA PRO A 694 1.24 -2.38 -36.67
C PRO A 694 1.90 -3.67 -36.14
N THR A 695 1.50 -4.09 -34.94
CA THR A 695 1.98 -5.29 -34.27
C THR A 695 0.86 -6.27 -33.95
N THR A 696 -0.37 -5.93 -34.35
CA THR A 696 -1.55 -6.78 -34.28
C THR A 696 -2.44 -6.56 -35.52
N LEU A 697 -3.42 -7.41 -35.72
CA LEU A 697 -4.45 -7.21 -36.76
C LEU A 697 -5.27 -5.93 -36.58
N LEU A 698 -5.26 -5.34 -35.41
CA LEU A 698 -5.92 -4.07 -35.10
C LEU A 698 -5.01 -2.85 -35.21
N GLY A 699 -3.75 -3.04 -35.62
CA GLY A 699 -2.75 -2.00 -35.76
C GLY A 699 -1.71 -1.99 -34.65
N SER A 700 -1.24 -0.80 -34.25
CA SER A 700 -0.24 -0.64 -33.18
C SER A 700 -0.84 -0.90 -31.78
N CYS A 701 0.03 -1.10 -30.80
CA CYS A 701 -0.39 -1.23 -29.39
C CYS A 701 -1.18 -0.01 -28.94
N ASP A 702 -0.80 1.18 -29.38
CA ASP A 702 -1.44 2.46 -29.01
C ASP A 702 -2.90 2.57 -29.47
N ASN A 703 -3.33 1.80 -30.44
CA ASN A 703 -4.74 1.82 -30.87
C ASN A 703 -5.69 1.39 -29.74
N CYS A 704 -5.25 0.44 -28.91
CA CYS A 704 -6.01 -0.05 -27.75
C CYS A 704 -5.43 0.51 -26.45
N HIS A 705 -4.13 0.36 -26.26
CA HIS A 705 -3.37 0.78 -25.09
C HIS A 705 -2.83 2.21 -25.26
N ARG A 706 -3.72 3.17 -25.33
CA ARG A 706 -3.39 4.57 -25.60
C ARG A 706 -2.45 5.15 -24.54
N LEU A 707 -1.39 5.81 -25.01
CA LEU A 707 -0.45 6.53 -24.18
C LEU A 707 -0.59 8.04 -24.44
N ARG A 708 -1.45 8.69 -23.65
CA ARG A 708 -1.71 10.14 -23.69
C ARG A 708 -1.71 10.65 -22.25
N PRO A 709 -0.54 10.82 -21.62
CA PRO A 709 -0.43 11.22 -20.21
C PRO A 709 -1.15 12.52 -19.89
N GLU A 710 -1.17 13.45 -20.84
CA GLU A 710 -1.87 14.74 -20.71
C GLU A 710 -3.41 14.58 -20.64
N GLN A 711 -3.93 13.42 -21.04
CA GLN A 711 -5.34 13.05 -20.94
C GLN A 711 -5.63 12.02 -19.85
N GLY A 712 -4.62 11.67 -19.06
CA GLY A 712 -4.72 10.63 -18.03
C GLY A 712 -4.73 9.19 -18.61
N GLN A 713 -4.35 9.00 -19.87
CA GLN A 713 -4.29 7.69 -20.52
C GLN A 713 -2.86 7.13 -20.47
N PHE A 714 -2.67 6.10 -19.70
CA PHE A 714 -1.39 5.44 -19.49
C PHE A 714 -1.46 3.97 -19.91
N GLY A 715 -1.44 3.75 -21.21
CA GLY A 715 -1.54 2.41 -21.79
C GLY A 715 -2.97 1.85 -21.76
N THR A 716 -4.00 2.70 -21.82
CA THR A 716 -5.41 2.28 -21.91
C THR A 716 -6.24 3.29 -22.67
N SER A 717 -7.26 2.83 -23.37
CA SER A 717 -8.28 3.66 -23.98
C SER A 717 -9.54 3.77 -23.11
N GLY A 718 -9.63 3.05 -22.01
CA GLY A 718 -10.85 2.90 -21.20
C GLY A 718 -11.96 2.12 -21.92
N LEU A 719 -11.68 1.53 -23.08
CA LEU A 719 -12.64 0.78 -23.88
C LEU A 719 -12.49 -0.72 -23.66
N MET A 720 -13.49 -1.47 -24.13
CA MET A 720 -13.42 -2.93 -24.20
C MET A 720 -12.65 -3.39 -25.43
N SER A 721 -11.96 -4.50 -25.29
CA SER A 721 -11.37 -5.27 -26.39
C SER A 721 -12.12 -6.57 -26.57
N PHE A 722 -12.06 -7.15 -27.74
CA PHE A 722 -12.43 -8.54 -27.96
C PHE A 722 -11.17 -9.37 -28.08
N GLU A 723 -11.18 -10.52 -27.43
CA GLU A 723 -10.07 -11.45 -27.48
C GLU A 723 -10.20 -12.39 -28.69
N GLY A 724 -9.08 -12.70 -29.32
CA GLY A 724 -9.03 -13.56 -30.49
C GLY A 724 -9.38 -15.03 -30.20
N GLY A 725 -10.19 -15.63 -31.03
CA GLY A 725 -10.27 -17.08 -31.29
C GLY A 725 -10.81 -18.01 -30.22
N ARG A 726 -10.34 -17.96 -28.98
CA ARG A 726 -10.62 -18.97 -27.94
C ARG A 726 -11.28 -18.44 -26.68
N ILE A 727 -11.31 -17.12 -26.47
CA ILE A 727 -11.89 -16.51 -25.29
C ILE A 727 -13.38 -16.23 -25.55
N THR A 728 -14.23 -16.67 -24.62
CA THR A 728 -15.68 -16.48 -24.70
C THR A 728 -16.14 -15.24 -23.91
N GLU A 729 -15.21 -14.50 -23.32
CA GLU A 729 -15.47 -13.24 -22.60
C GLU A 729 -14.67 -12.10 -23.24
N ASN A 730 -15.14 -10.88 -23.01
CA ASN A 730 -14.40 -9.68 -23.41
C ASN A 730 -13.89 -8.96 -22.16
N PHE A 731 -12.74 -8.31 -22.32
CA PHE A 731 -12.04 -7.61 -21.25
C PHE A 731 -11.88 -6.13 -21.58
N LYS A 732 -11.83 -5.32 -20.55
CA LYS A 732 -11.39 -3.94 -20.67
C LYS A 732 -9.92 -3.92 -21.06
N VAL A 733 -9.51 -2.95 -21.88
CA VAL A 733 -8.10 -2.66 -22.13
C VAL A 733 -7.47 -2.14 -20.84
N PRO A 734 -6.60 -2.92 -20.16
CA PRO A 734 -6.03 -2.52 -18.89
C PRO A 734 -4.96 -1.45 -19.06
N GLN A 735 -4.77 -0.60 -18.03
CA GLN A 735 -3.62 0.29 -17.96
C GLN A 735 -2.30 -0.50 -17.85
N LEU A 736 -1.19 0.12 -18.27
CA LEU A 736 0.14 -0.50 -18.27
C LEU A 736 1.14 0.18 -17.32
N ARG A 737 0.66 1.01 -16.37
CA ARG A 737 1.54 1.60 -15.35
C ARG A 737 2.05 0.53 -14.41
N ASN A 738 3.33 0.64 -14.04
CA ASN A 738 3.99 -0.20 -13.03
C ASN A 738 3.83 -1.72 -13.26
N VAL A 739 3.80 -2.13 -14.53
CA VAL A 739 3.66 -3.55 -14.93
C VAL A 739 4.80 -4.41 -14.40
N TYR A 740 5.95 -3.81 -14.08
CA TYR A 740 7.10 -4.48 -13.47
C TYR A 740 6.74 -5.20 -12.16
N THR A 741 5.74 -4.72 -11.40
CA THR A 741 5.30 -5.34 -10.15
C THR A 741 4.71 -6.73 -10.38
N LYS A 742 4.23 -7.03 -11.57
CA LYS A 742 3.68 -8.34 -11.94
C LYS A 742 4.73 -9.37 -12.38
N ALA A 743 5.96 -8.96 -12.68
CA ALA A 743 7.05 -9.91 -12.99
C ALA A 743 7.40 -10.73 -11.72
N GLY A 744 7.94 -11.94 -11.88
CA GLY A 744 8.35 -12.81 -10.77
C GLY A 744 7.84 -14.24 -10.86
N MET A 745 6.88 -14.55 -11.74
CA MET A 745 6.54 -15.90 -12.16
C MET A 745 7.31 -16.21 -13.45
N PHE A 746 8.16 -17.23 -13.44
CA PHE A 746 9.03 -17.58 -14.56
C PHE A 746 8.73 -18.97 -15.13
N GLY A 747 7.91 -19.77 -14.46
CA GLY A 747 7.41 -21.03 -14.93
C GLY A 747 6.04 -20.85 -15.61
N PHE A 748 5.84 -21.52 -16.73
CA PHE A 748 4.59 -21.47 -17.48
C PHE A 748 3.95 -22.85 -17.53
N SER A 749 2.69 -22.98 -17.10
CA SER A 749 2.03 -24.26 -16.89
C SER A 749 1.70 -25.03 -18.17
N LEU A 750 1.59 -24.37 -19.32
CA LEU A 750 1.29 -24.97 -20.61
C LEU A 750 2.51 -25.24 -21.47
N ASP A 751 3.56 -24.44 -21.34
CA ASP A 751 4.73 -24.52 -22.20
C ASP A 751 5.66 -25.63 -21.71
N ALA A 752 5.81 -26.68 -22.54
CA ALA A 752 6.75 -27.76 -22.27
C ALA A 752 8.21 -27.31 -22.30
N GLY A 753 8.51 -26.22 -23.00
CA GLY A 753 9.81 -25.55 -23.08
C GLY A 753 9.99 -24.40 -22.10
N GLY A 754 8.98 -24.10 -21.28
CA GLY A 754 9.03 -22.99 -20.32
C GLY A 754 10.02 -23.24 -19.18
N THR A 755 10.35 -22.18 -18.46
CA THR A 755 11.24 -22.25 -17.30
C THR A 755 10.60 -23.11 -16.21
N THR A 756 11.34 -24.10 -15.74
CA THR A 756 10.95 -25.01 -14.63
C THR A 756 11.78 -24.71 -13.40
N GLY A 757 11.46 -25.38 -12.29
CA GLY A 757 12.16 -25.21 -11.03
C GLY A 757 11.42 -24.25 -10.08
N GLU A 758 12.16 -23.67 -9.16
CA GLU A 758 11.57 -22.81 -8.14
C GLU A 758 11.17 -21.46 -8.70
N GLN A 759 9.93 -21.05 -8.41
CA GLN A 759 9.39 -19.73 -8.75
C GLN A 759 9.18 -18.89 -7.49
N ILE A 760 9.12 -17.56 -7.65
CA ILE A 760 8.86 -16.63 -6.54
C ILE A 760 7.37 -16.58 -6.22
N ARG A 761 6.53 -16.61 -7.25
CA ARG A 761 5.06 -16.55 -7.14
C ARG A 761 4.40 -17.43 -8.20
N GLY A 762 3.13 -17.76 -8.02
CA GLY A 762 2.35 -18.60 -8.92
C GLY A 762 1.46 -17.86 -9.91
N PHE A 763 1.47 -16.53 -9.92
CA PHE A 763 0.63 -15.68 -10.79
C PHE A 763 1.47 -14.61 -11.48
N GLY A 764 1.29 -14.44 -12.77
CA GLY A 764 2.00 -13.50 -13.62
C GLY A 764 1.06 -12.52 -14.34
N PHE A 765 1.18 -12.50 -15.66
CA PHE A 765 0.44 -11.61 -16.54
C PHE A 765 -0.88 -12.23 -17.05
N SER A 766 -1.62 -11.48 -17.87
CA SER A 766 -3.00 -11.72 -18.27
C SER A 766 -4.00 -11.42 -17.13
N ASN A 767 -5.30 -11.50 -17.43
CA ASN A 767 -6.38 -11.28 -16.47
C ASN A 767 -6.37 -12.29 -15.32
N ASP A 768 -5.95 -13.53 -15.59
CA ASP A 768 -5.94 -14.64 -14.64
C ASP A 768 -4.54 -14.93 -14.05
N GLY A 769 -3.50 -14.26 -14.53
CA GLY A 769 -2.12 -14.49 -14.11
C GLY A 769 -1.46 -15.73 -14.70
N ALA A 770 -2.04 -16.33 -15.77
CA ALA A 770 -1.55 -17.59 -16.34
C ALA A 770 -0.25 -17.45 -17.16
N ILE A 771 0.15 -16.25 -17.53
CA ILE A 771 1.33 -16.00 -18.35
C ILE A 771 2.46 -15.49 -17.48
N ASP A 772 3.61 -16.12 -17.58
CA ASP A 772 4.78 -15.88 -16.73
C ASP A 772 5.49 -14.56 -17.01
N THR A 773 5.72 -14.25 -18.30
CA THR A 773 6.49 -13.08 -18.73
C THR A 773 5.78 -12.31 -19.84
N LEU A 774 6.07 -11.01 -19.96
CA LEU A 774 5.59 -10.21 -21.09
C LEU A 774 6.16 -10.73 -22.42
N ASP A 775 7.38 -11.29 -22.43
CA ASP A 775 7.94 -11.87 -23.66
C ASP A 775 7.09 -13.04 -24.15
N ASN A 776 6.66 -13.93 -23.24
CA ASN A 776 5.75 -15.03 -23.58
C ASN A 776 4.33 -14.54 -23.91
N PHE A 777 3.84 -13.48 -23.27
CA PHE A 777 2.58 -12.84 -23.63
C PHE A 777 2.60 -12.38 -25.11
N PHE A 778 3.68 -11.76 -25.54
CA PHE A 778 3.83 -11.27 -26.93
C PHE A 778 4.20 -12.36 -27.95
N LYS A 779 4.34 -13.63 -27.55
CA LYS A 779 4.44 -14.79 -28.46
C LYS A 779 3.08 -15.34 -28.90
N ASP A 780 1.98 -14.84 -28.33
CA ASP A 780 0.66 -15.21 -28.82
C ASP A 780 0.54 -14.85 -30.32
N PRO A 781 -0.01 -15.73 -31.17
CA PRO A 781 -0.12 -15.49 -32.59
C PRO A 781 -0.90 -14.24 -33.01
N VAL A 782 -1.60 -13.60 -32.12
CA VAL A 782 -2.26 -12.30 -32.39
C VAL A 782 -1.22 -11.17 -32.57
N PHE A 783 -0.02 -11.36 -32.05
CA PHE A 783 1.07 -10.39 -32.16
C PHE A 783 2.04 -10.78 -33.30
N PHE A 784 2.47 -9.80 -34.05
CA PHE A 784 3.53 -9.95 -35.04
C PHE A 784 4.46 -8.74 -35.01
N PHE A 785 5.73 -8.98 -35.02
CA PHE A 785 6.75 -7.92 -34.98
C PHE A 785 7.53 -7.88 -36.28
N PRO A 786 7.94 -6.69 -36.77
CA PRO A 786 8.82 -6.59 -37.93
C PRO A 786 10.17 -7.26 -37.63
N ALA A 787 10.89 -7.65 -38.66
CA ALA A 787 12.24 -8.24 -38.53
C ALA A 787 13.25 -7.20 -38.01
N PRO A 788 14.15 -7.57 -37.08
CA PRO A 788 14.27 -8.85 -36.39
C PRO A 788 13.21 -9.01 -35.28
N ALA A 789 12.27 -9.94 -35.48
CA ALA A 789 11.04 -10.03 -34.69
C ALA A 789 11.28 -10.23 -33.18
N ASP A 790 12.17 -11.16 -32.82
CA ASP A 790 12.45 -11.46 -31.40
C ASP A 790 13.14 -10.28 -30.67
N GLU A 791 14.02 -9.57 -31.40
CA GLU A 791 14.67 -8.39 -30.85
C GLU A 791 13.66 -7.25 -30.64
N ASN A 792 12.82 -6.97 -31.63
CA ASN A 792 11.81 -5.92 -31.56
C ASN A 792 10.74 -6.23 -30.50
N ARG A 793 10.37 -7.50 -30.33
CA ARG A 793 9.51 -7.92 -29.23
C ARG A 793 10.14 -7.58 -27.89
N ARG A 794 11.42 -7.93 -27.64
CA ARG A 794 12.12 -7.59 -26.40
C ARG A 794 12.22 -6.08 -26.15
N LYS A 795 12.40 -5.27 -27.19
CA LYS A 795 12.40 -3.80 -27.06
C LYS A 795 11.03 -3.26 -26.63
N VAL A 796 9.94 -3.82 -27.16
CA VAL A 796 8.60 -3.45 -26.71
C VAL A 796 8.38 -3.89 -25.24
N VAL A 797 8.86 -5.07 -24.82
CA VAL A 797 8.84 -5.50 -23.41
C VAL A 797 9.59 -4.50 -22.53
N ALA A 798 10.80 -4.09 -22.92
CA ALA A 798 11.59 -3.11 -22.15
C ALA A 798 10.84 -1.78 -22.00
N PHE A 799 10.23 -1.27 -23.08
CA PHE A 799 9.43 -0.05 -23.03
C PHE A 799 8.20 -0.19 -22.12
N VAL A 800 7.47 -1.29 -22.18
CA VAL A 800 6.27 -1.53 -21.34
C VAL A 800 6.64 -1.61 -19.86
N LEU A 801 7.79 -2.19 -19.52
CA LEU A 801 8.30 -2.19 -18.13
C LEU A 801 8.67 -0.77 -17.65
N ALA A 802 9.19 0.07 -18.55
CA ALA A 802 9.54 1.48 -18.30
C ALA A 802 8.39 2.46 -18.64
N MET A 803 7.14 1.97 -18.71
CA MET A 803 5.97 2.80 -19.05
C MET A 803 5.85 4.00 -18.11
N ASP A 804 5.51 5.15 -18.68
CA ASP A 804 5.24 6.36 -17.92
C ASP A 804 4.11 6.13 -16.89
N SER A 805 4.27 6.71 -15.72
CA SER A 805 3.25 6.79 -14.69
C SER A 805 2.80 8.25 -14.50
N ASP A 806 1.83 8.50 -13.62
CA ASP A 806 1.40 9.89 -13.33
C ASP A 806 2.53 10.77 -12.83
N LEU A 807 3.50 10.16 -12.15
CA LEU A 807 4.63 10.85 -11.52
C LEU A 807 5.93 10.51 -12.25
N ALA A 808 6.75 11.52 -12.44
CA ALA A 808 8.09 11.33 -12.99
C ALA A 808 8.98 10.54 -12.04
N PRO A 809 9.96 9.76 -12.55
CA PRO A 809 10.83 8.92 -11.72
C PRO A 809 11.59 9.64 -10.62
N VAL A 810 11.81 10.95 -10.80
CA VAL A 810 12.51 11.80 -9.83
C VAL A 810 11.68 12.15 -8.59
N VAL A 811 10.35 11.98 -8.63
CA VAL A 811 9.48 12.30 -7.49
C VAL A 811 9.84 11.39 -6.31
N GLY A 812 10.02 12.00 -5.15
CA GLY A 812 10.49 11.35 -3.93
C GLY A 812 12.00 11.43 -3.75
N GLN A 813 12.78 11.48 -4.82
CA GLN A 813 14.24 11.48 -4.72
C GLN A 813 14.74 12.65 -3.89
N GLN A 814 15.69 12.36 -2.99
CA GLN A 814 16.28 13.34 -2.10
C GLN A 814 17.80 13.21 -2.02
N VAL A 815 18.45 14.32 -1.69
CA VAL A 815 19.89 14.34 -1.44
C VAL A 815 20.20 15.30 -0.32
N THR A 816 21.09 14.89 0.60
CA THR A 816 21.61 15.76 1.65
C THR A 816 22.98 16.28 1.23
N TRP A 817 23.09 17.60 1.10
CA TRP A 817 24.27 18.32 0.62
C TRP A 817 25.02 19.03 1.75
N ARG A 818 26.34 18.98 1.70
CA ARG A 818 27.30 19.64 2.59
C ARG A 818 28.42 20.25 1.75
N PRO A 819 29.17 21.22 2.28
CA PRO A 819 30.30 21.81 1.55
C PRO A 819 31.40 20.81 1.14
N ASP A 820 31.56 19.72 1.91
CA ASP A 820 32.48 18.62 1.67
C ASP A 820 31.84 17.40 0.96
N SER A 821 30.68 17.57 0.34
CA SER A 821 30.01 16.50 -0.41
C SER A 821 30.82 16.10 -1.64
N PRO A 822 30.87 14.80 -1.99
CA PRO A 822 31.50 14.36 -3.23
C PRO A 822 30.70 14.79 -4.46
N SER A 823 31.36 14.82 -5.61
CA SER A 823 30.76 15.23 -6.90
C SER A 823 29.49 14.50 -7.28
N ALA A 824 29.34 13.24 -6.84
CA ALA A 824 28.11 12.46 -7.09
C ALA A 824 26.88 13.07 -6.37
N VAL A 825 27.07 13.70 -5.22
CA VAL A 825 26.00 14.42 -4.49
C VAL A 825 25.64 15.71 -5.24
N ASP A 826 26.64 16.46 -5.74
CA ASP A 826 26.40 17.64 -6.56
C ASP A 826 25.68 17.27 -7.87
N ALA A 827 26.10 16.20 -8.53
CA ALA A 827 25.44 15.69 -9.74
C ALA A 827 23.98 15.30 -9.48
N ARG A 828 23.69 14.63 -8.35
CA ARG A 828 22.32 14.29 -7.97
C ARG A 828 21.50 15.56 -7.70
N LEU A 829 22.04 16.54 -6.99
CA LEU A 829 21.34 17.80 -6.76
C LEU A 829 21.08 18.55 -8.06
N GLN A 830 22.05 18.56 -8.97
CA GLN A 830 21.88 19.18 -10.28
C GLN A 830 20.75 18.49 -11.08
N LEU A 831 20.70 17.17 -11.08
CA LEU A 831 19.59 16.41 -11.69
C LEU A 831 18.24 16.83 -11.10
N LEU A 832 18.10 16.89 -9.76
CA LEU A 832 16.85 17.30 -9.12
C LEU A 832 16.43 18.72 -9.56
N ARG A 833 17.38 19.65 -9.69
CA ARG A 833 17.11 21.02 -10.17
C ARG A 833 16.66 21.05 -11.63
N GLU A 834 17.31 20.29 -12.48
CA GLU A 834 16.96 20.17 -13.91
C GLU A 834 15.55 19.59 -14.09
N ARG A 835 15.20 18.57 -13.30
CA ARG A 835 13.86 17.99 -13.36
C ARG A 835 12.78 18.93 -12.80
N ALA A 836 13.08 19.68 -11.75
CA ALA A 836 12.17 20.70 -11.22
C ALA A 836 11.93 21.88 -12.19
N ALA A 837 12.85 22.11 -13.13
CA ALA A 837 12.71 23.14 -14.16
C ALA A 837 11.82 22.68 -15.33
N VAL A 838 11.51 21.39 -15.44
CA VAL A 838 10.64 20.85 -16.51
C VAL A 838 9.19 21.23 -16.23
N VAL A 839 8.56 21.92 -17.18
CA VAL A 839 7.16 22.34 -17.10
C VAL A 839 6.31 21.78 -18.26
N SER A 840 6.93 21.33 -19.33
CA SER A 840 6.27 20.80 -20.52
C SER A 840 6.88 19.44 -20.90
N PRO A 841 6.04 18.47 -21.32
CA PRO A 841 4.59 18.51 -21.49
C PRO A 841 3.81 18.61 -20.16
N ARG A 842 4.45 18.30 -19.03
CA ARG A 842 3.91 18.45 -17.68
C ARG A 842 5.04 18.66 -16.67
N PRO A 843 4.78 19.34 -15.53
CA PRO A 843 5.77 19.45 -14.46
C PRO A 843 6.17 18.08 -13.93
N GLU A 844 7.47 17.90 -13.63
CA GLU A 844 7.97 16.63 -13.11
C GLU A 844 8.05 16.60 -11.59
N CYS A 845 8.53 17.68 -10.95
CA CYS A 845 8.50 17.80 -9.49
C CYS A 845 8.60 19.24 -9.01
N ASP A 846 8.27 19.46 -7.75
CA ASP A 846 8.55 20.68 -7.01
C ASP A 846 9.76 20.43 -6.12
N LEU A 847 10.88 21.14 -6.31
CA LEU A 847 12.08 20.94 -5.51
C LEU A 847 12.06 21.78 -4.24
N MET A 848 12.01 21.09 -3.11
CA MET A 848 12.07 21.67 -1.78
C MET A 848 13.45 21.53 -1.18
N VAL A 849 13.90 22.55 -0.41
CA VAL A 849 15.08 22.48 0.44
C VAL A 849 14.69 22.60 1.90
N ARG A 850 15.37 21.85 2.77
CA ARG A 850 15.25 21.96 4.24
C ARG A 850 16.57 21.75 4.94
N GLY A 851 16.75 22.44 6.09
CA GLY A 851 17.91 22.29 6.98
C GLY A 851 17.68 23.02 8.29
N SER A 852 18.43 22.62 9.31
CA SER A 852 18.49 23.33 10.59
C SER A 852 19.93 23.80 10.82
N ILE A 853 20.12 25.10 10.83
CA ILE A 853 21.42 25.75 10.93
C ILE A 853 21.35 26.74 12.09
N ASP A 854 22.22 26.57 13.07
CA ASP A 854 22.29 27.39 14.29
C ASP A 854 20.94 27.56 14.99
N GLY A 855 20.19 26.46 15.07
CA GLY A 855 18.86 26.41 15.68
C GLY A 855 17.75 27.00 14.83
N THR A 856 18.06 27.57 13.67
CA THR A 856 17.06 28.11 12.74
C THR A 856 16.72 27.09 11.67
N THR A 857 15.44 26.83 11.48
CA THR A 857 14.95 25.97 10.38
C THR A 857 14.81 26.78 9.10
N TYR A 858 15.53 26.37 8.08
CA TYR A 858 15.44 26.89 6.73
C TYR A 858 14.56 25.97 5.89
N THR A 859 13.55 26.51 5.26
CA THR A 859 12.70 25.80 4.30
C THR A 859 12.44 26.69 3.10
N GLY A 860 12.57 26.15 1.90
CA GLY A 860 12.38 26.90 0.67
C GLY A 860 11.95 26.06 -0.50
N LEU A 861 11.37 26.69 -1.49
CA LEU A 861 10.89 26.11 -2.75
C LEU A 861 11.65 26.73 -3.92
N LEU A 862 12.21 25.91 -4.80
CA LEU A 862 12.87 26.37 -6.02
C LEU A 862 11.86 27.06 -6.94
N GLN A 863 12.20 28.25 -7.45
CA GLN A 863 11.41 29.02 -8.40
C GLN A 863 11.92 28.84 -9.83
N SER A 864 11.11 29.21 -10.81
CA SER A 864 11.45 29.09 -12.23
C SER A 864 12.65 29.97 -12.65
N ASP A 865 12.99 30.99 -11.87
CA ASP A 865 14.16 31.85 -12.07
C ASP A 865 15.47 31.26 -11.48
N GLY A 866 15.40 30.05 -10.90
CA GLY A 866 16.54 29.39 -10.27
C GLY A 866 16.84 29.82 -8.84
N ASN A 867 16.08 30.75 -8.28
CA ASN A 867 16.19 31.22 -6.91
C ASN A 867 15.28 30.40 -5.98
N TRP A 868 15.56 30.52 -4.69
CA TRP A 868 14.80 29.85 -3.64
C TRP A 868 13.88 30.83 -2.94
N LEU A 869 12.57 30.64 -3.04
CA LEU A 869 11.59 31.31 -2.19
C LEU A 869 11.59 30.63 -0.84
N MET A 870 12.08 31.34 0.16
CA MET A 870 12.14 30.83 1.53
C MET A 870 10.80 31.04 2.24
N ARG A 871 10.50 30.19 3.20
CA ARG A 871 9.41 30.44 4.14
C ARG A 871 9.61 31.80 4.80
N GLY A 872 8.53 32.61 4.88
CA GLY A 872 8.62 34.01 5.32
C GLY A 872 8.84 35.02 4.19
N GLY A 873 8.91 34.56 2.91
CA GLY A 873 8.87 35.39 1.72
C GLY A 873 10.21 35.89 1.20
N ALA A 874 11.31 35.64 1.90
CA ALA A 874 12.64 36.02 1.43
C ALA A 874 13.09 35.17 0.23
N THR A 875 13.75 35.78 -0.73
CA THR A 875 14.37 35.06 -1.87
C THR A 875 15.89 34.95 -1.65
N ARG A 876 16.46 33.80 -1.98
CA ARG A 876 17.88 33.49 -1.92
C ARG A 876 18.37 32.90 -3.23
N THR A 877 19.57 33.26 -3.67
CA THR A 877 20.27 32.54 -4.73
C THR A 877 20.73 31.17 -4.21
N ASP A 878 20.97 30.22 -5.10
CA ASP A 878 21.48 28.91 -4.73
C ASP A 878 22.80 28.96 -3.97
N ALA A 879 23.72 29.83 -4.44
CA ALA A 879 25.01 30.02 -3.78
C ALA A 879 24.86 30.60 -2.36
N ALA A 880 23.97 31.58 -2.16
CA ALA A 880 23.71 32.17 -0.85
C ALA A 880 23.03 31.21 0.10
N LEU A 881 22.18 30.30 -0.42
CA LEU A 881 21.57 29.26 0.37
C LEU A 881 22.58 28.19 0.81
N ARG A 882 23.40 27.69 -0.12
CA ARG A 882 24.41 26.67 0.18
C ARG A 882 25.52 27.21 1.11
N ALA A 883 25.84 28.49 1.05
CA ALA A 883 26.80 29.09 1.97
C ALA A 883 26.38 29.06 3.44
N LEU A 884 25.13 28.79 3.74
CA LEU A 884 24.66 28.59 5.12
C LEU A 884 25.07 27.23 5.68
N ALA A 885 25.19 26.20 4.83
CA ALA A 885 25.42 24.82 5.28
C ALA A 885 26.85 24.62 5.79
N THR A 886 26.99 23.72 6.76
CA THR A 886 28.27 23.20 7.23
C THR A 886 28.27 21.68 7.15
N ALA A 887 29.41 21.02 7.40
CA ALA A 887 29.49 19.56 7.45
C ALA A 887 28.58 18.97 8.54
N ALA A 888 28.38 19.68 9.66
CA ALA A 888 27.52 19.26 10.77
C ALA A 888 26.04 19.69 10.62
N GLN A 889 25.75 20.65 9.75
CA GLN A 889 24.43 21.26 9.55
C GLN A 889 24.14 21.33 8.04
N PRO A 890 23.82 20.21 7.41
CA PRO A 890 23.60 20.11 5.98
C PRO A 890 22.24 20.65 5.56
N LEU A 891 22.06 20.76 4.24
CA LEU A 891 20.78 21.03 3.59
C LEU A 891 20.31 19.75 2.87
N THR A 892 19.05 19.42 3.03
CA THR A 892 18.40 18.30 2.30
C THR A 892 17.44 18.84 1.24
N PHE A 893 17.61 18.35 0.03
CA PHE A 893 16.80 18.69 -1.14
C PHE A 893 15.94 17.51 -1.51
N THR A 894 14.65 17.73 -1.74
CA THR A 894 13.66 16.65 -2.04
C THR A 894 12.76 17.09 -3.19
N CYS A 895 12.65 16.26 -4.23
CA CYS A 895 11.66 16.41 -5.29
C CYS A 895 10.30 15.93 -4.79
N LEU A 896 9.37 16.84 -4.59
CA LEU A 896 7.99 16.56 -4.18
C LEU A 896 7.10 16.32 -5.40
N PRO A 897 5.96 15.65 -5.26
CA PRO A 897 4.96 15.60 -6.33
C PRO A 897 4.61 17.02 -6.83
N PRO A 898 4.41 17.21 -8.13
CA PRO A 898 4.07 18.53 -8.69
C PRO A 898 2.86 19.15 -7.98
N ARG A 899 2.91 20.46 -7.75
CA ARG A 899 1.92 21.29 -7.04
C ARG A 899 1.84 21.09 -5.53
N SER A 900 2.67 20.23 -4.94
CA SER A 900 2.72 20.04 -3.49
C SER A 900 3.76 20.92 -2.79
N GLY A 901 4.71 21.47 -3.54
CA GLY A 901 5.87 22.19 -3.00
C GLY A 901 5.51 23.41 -2.19
N ARG A 902 4.55 24.22 -2.64
CA ARG A 902 4.12 25.42 -1.90
C ARG A 902 3.59 25.05 -0.52
N ARG A 903 2.65 24.11 -0.45
CA ARG A 903 2.11 23.60 0.81
C ARG A 903 3.23 23.06 1.71
N ALA A 904 4.06 22.18 1.19
CA ALA A 904 5.07 21.49 1.98
C ALA A 904 6.25 22.35 2.42
N ALA A 905 6.65 23.34 1.59
CA ALA A 905 7.84 24.15 1.86
C ALA A 905 7.53 25.51 2.48
N LEU A 906 6.42 26.16 2.10
CA LEU A 906 6.14 27.54 2.44
C LEU A 906 4.99 27.69 3.43
N ASP A 907 3.86 27.04 3.14
CA ASP A 907 2.65 27.19 3.94
C ASP A 907 2.68 26.24 5.15
N LEU A 908 3.29 25.06 5.02
CA LEU A 908 3.42 24.03 6.05
C LEU A 908 2.06 23.64 6.65
N THR A 909 1.06 23.53 5.79
CA THR A 909 -0.31 23.18 6.12
C THR A 909 -0.69 21.84 5.52
#